data_df1400d858242e2f18c7caad5a5723d6
#
_entry.id   df1400d858242e2f18c7caad5a5723d6
#
_cell.length_a   1.000
_cell.length_b   1.000
_cell.length_c   1.000
_cell.angle_alpha   90.00
_cell.angle_beta   90.00
_cell.angle_gamma   90.00
#
_symmetry.space_group_name_H-M   'P 1'
#
loop_
_entity.id
_entity.type
_entity.pdbx_description
1 polymer ?
#
loop_
_entity_poly.entity_id
_entity_poly.type
_entity_poly.pdbx_seq_one_letter_code
_entity_poly.pdbx_strand_id
1 'polypeptide(L)'
;MSTTDTIVLDGNSLTRAQLVAVARQGNQISLAPAGLARVQRAADFLADKVSCGEPTYGVTTGFGSNADKLLGAHRVRDELPGAALAKDGPHAPEGTLLEELQHNLIITHAVCVGKPFGEDVVRAMLLIRINTLMRGHSGIRVSTLEALAAMLNAGVVPVVPEKGSVGASGDLAPLSHLAIVLLGGGEAFYRGERISGAEALKRAGLAPIRLSFKEGLALNNGTAQMLATAALALDKLEHLLDTADLAAAMTLDAFAGRSGALRADVHALRPHPGQVATAAHVRALLADSTLLDIPYHLVPRFKPWSAEAWSEPDDQALSFDIGWDWVPANQRHGREAFYNRFLPFKGGKKHQPQDAYSLRCMPQVHGAVRDAWAQACRVIDIELNSVTDNPLIFPDNGDAPFIEEQVISAGHFHGMPLALAMSYVKAALPVLASISERRLNKLVDPATNDGLPAFLTGNEDGTDSGFMIVQYTAAALVNDLATRAHPASVYSVPTSANAEDHVSMGANEARHVLEMMEDLGHVLALELYTAAQALDYRQEMLNAARRLATRGGWQALAAKVANAPREGQPHHAQFVTEVQQLAAALAGAGDFHAGTRVREAHAILRRHIGFMHRDRAMDGDVRTVCALVQQGALRPAA
;
A
#
# COMPACT_ATOMS: atom_id res chain seq x y z
N MET A 1 -18.14 -23.16 2.58
CA MET A 1 -17.91 -22.22 3.69
C MET A 1 -16.60 -22.65 4.34
N SER A 2 -15.52 -21.94 4.12
CA SER A 2 -14.26 -22.15 4.84
C SER A 2 -14.55 -21.90 6.33
N THR A 3 -14.16 -22.79 7.21
CA THR A 3 -14.18 -22.57 8.66
C THR A 3 -13.20 -21.42 8.93
N THR A 4 -13.73 -20.20 9.10
CA THR A 4 -12.91 -19.06 9.53
C THR A 4 -12.44 -19.35 10.96
N ASP A 5 -11.14 -19.50 11.14
CA ASP A 5 -10.56 -19.74 12.47
C ASP A 5 -10.90 -18.57 13.41
N THR A 6 -11.37 -18.93 14.60
CA THR A 6 -11.64 -17.93 15.65
C THR A 6 -10.33 -17.45 16.26
N ILE A 7 -10.09 -16.14 16.24
CA ILE A 7 -8.88 -15.52 16.80
C ILE A 7 -9.09 -15.25 18.28
N VAL A 8 -8.22 -15.82 19.13
CA VAL A 8 -8.27 -15.63 20.58
C VAL A 8 -7.49 -14.37 20.95
N LEU A 9 -8.16 -13.40 21.58
CA LEU A 9 -7.54 -12.18 22.08
C LEU A 9 -7.13 -12.33 23.55
N ASP A 10 -5.85 -12.16 23.82
CA ASP A 10 -5.28 -12.22 25.16
C ASP A 10 -4.66 -10.89 25.65
N GLY A 11 -4.64 -9.88 24.78
CA GLY A 11 -4.03 -8.58 25.02
C GLY A 11 -2.52 -8.51 24.74
N ASN A 12 -1.87 -9.64 24.35
CA ASN A 12 -0.40 -9.72 24.27
C ASN A 12 0.13 -10.28 22.94
N SER A 13 -0.69 -10.99 22.17
CA SER A 13 -0.21 -11.82 21.07
C SER A 13 -0.87 -11.53 19.73
N LEU A 14 -1.59 -10.41 19.60
CA LEU A 14 -2.22 -10.01 18.35
C LEU A 14 -1.16 -9.68 17.30
N THR A 15 -1.26 -10.33 16.13
CA THR A 15 -0.38 -10.11 14.98
C THR A 15 -1.06 -9.27 13.91
N ARG A 16 -0.27 -8.63 13.04
CA ARG A 16 -0.79 -7.91 11.85
C ARG A 16 -1.62 -8.83 10.94
N ALA A 17 -1.18 -10.06 10.72
CA ALA A 17 -1.92 -11.03 9.91
C ALA A 17 -3.30 -11.35 10.49
N GLN A 18 -3.40 -11.54 11.81
CA GLN A 18 -4.68 -11.74 12.50
C GLN A 18 -5.58 -10.50 12.41
N LEU A 19 -4.99 -9.30 12.53
CA LEU A 19 -5.74 -8.05 12.35
C LEU A 19 -6.36 -7.99 10.94
N VAL A 20 -5.59 -8.28 9.89
CA VAL A 20 -6.08 -8.32 8.51
C VAL A 20 -7.17 -9.37 8.32
N ALA A 21 -7.02 -10.56 8.93
CA ALA A 21 -8.02 -11.62 8.85
C ALA A 21 -9.36 -11.20 9.47
N VAL A 22 -9.36 -10.54 10.64
CA VAL A 22 -10.60 -10.00 11.24
C VAL A 22 -11.16 -8.85 10.42
N ALA A 23 -10.30 -7.93 10.00
CA ALA A 23 -10.72 -6.71 9.31
C ALA A 23 -11.34 -6.99 7.93
N ARG A 24 -10.68 -7.81 7.10
CA ARG A 24 -11.04 -8.04 5.70
C ARG A 24 -11.70 -9.38 5.39
N GLN A 25 -11.36 -10.44 6.15
CA GLN A 25 -11.90 -11.78 5.90
C GLN A 25 -13.09 -12.12 6.79
N GLY A 26 -13.37 -11.27 7.81
CA GLY A 26 -14.52 -11.44 8.70
C GLY A 26 -14.33 -12.52 9.76
N ASN A 27 -13.08 -12.91 10.08
CA ASN A 27 -12.81 -13.87 11.14
C ASN A 27 -13.44 -13.44 12.47
N GLN A 28 -13.98 -14.38 13.20
CA GLN A 28 -14.56 -14.17 14.53
C GLN A 28 -13.47 -14.07 15.59
N ILE A 29 -13.78 -13.42 16.70
CA ILE A 29 -12.88 -13.33 17.86
C ILE A 29 -13.49 -13.99 19.08
N SER A 30 -12.63 -14.43 20.00
CA SER A 30 -12.98 -14.83 21.36
C SER A 30 -12.04 -14.20 22.36
N LEU A 31 -12.50 -14.01 23.60
CA LEU A 31 -11.74 -13.39 24.67
C LEU A 31 -11.11 -14.47 25.56
N ALA A 32 -9.81 -14.40 25.77
CA ALA A 32 -9.09 -15.36 26.60
C ALA A 32 -9.48 -15.23 28.07
N PRO A 33 -9.81 -16.33 28.79
CA PRO A 33 -10.22 -16.28 30.20
C PRO A 33 -9.22 -15.58 31.13
N ALA A 34 -7.91 -15.76 30.90
CA ALA A 34 -6.86 -15.10 31.66
C ALA A 34 -6.86 -13.56 31.46
N GLY A 35 -7.20 -13.08 30.26
CA GLY A 35 -7.40 -11.66 29.98
C GLY A 35 -8.62 -11.10 30.71
N LEU A 36 -9.76 -11.81 30.62
CA LEU A 36 -10.99 -11.42 31.32
C LEU A 36 -10.78 -11.33 32.83
N ALA A 37 -10.00 -12.25 33.43
CA ALA A 37 -9.66 -12.21 34.84
C ALA A 37 -8.85 -10.94 35.21
N ARG A 38 -7.92 -10.48 34.35
CA ARG A 38 -7.21 -9.20 34.55
C ARG A 38 -8.15 -8.01 34.47
N VAL A 39 -9.03 -7.99 33.47
CA VAL A 39 -10.04 -6.93 33.29
C VAL A 39 -10.94 -6.85 34.51
N GLN A 40 -11.44 -7.99 35.02
CA GLN A 40 -12.30 -8.04 36.20
C GLN A 40 -11.60 -7.47 37.43
N ARG A 41 -10.34 -7.88 37.70
CA ARG A 41 -9.58 -7.34 38.85
C ARG A 41 -9.43 -5.82 38.81
N ALA A 42 -9.14 -5.25 37.61
CA ALA A 42 -9.03 -3.79 37.47
C ALA A 42 -10.37 -3.08 37.65
N ALA A 43 -11.48 -3.68 37.19
CA ALA A 43 -12.84 -3.15 37.37
C ALA A 43 -13.25 -3.17 38.86
N ASP A 44 -13.03 -4.29 39.55
CA ASP A 44 -13.34 -4.44 40.98
C ASP A 44 -12.54 -3.44 41.83
N PHE A 45 -11.24 -3.30 41.55
CA PHE A 45 -10.36 -2.32 42.20
C PHE A 45 -10.91 -0.90 42.08
N LEU A 46 -11.31 -0.47 40.86
CA LEU A 46 -11.90 0.86 40.68
C LEU A 46 -13.25 1.01 41.38
N ALA A 47 -14.07 -0.01 41.41
CA ALA A 47 -15.36 0.03 42.10
C ALA A 47 -15.17 0.28 43.62
N ASP A 48 -14.21 -0.41 44.22
CA ASP A 48 -13.85 -0.22 45.62
C ASP A 48 -13.35 1.23 45.89
N LYS A 49 -12.46 1.77 45.04
CA LYS A 49 -11.94 3.12 45.18
C LYS A 49 -13.02 4.20 45.05
N VAL A 50 -13.93 4.05 44.06
CA VAL A 50 -15.11 4.94 43.90
C VAL A 50 -16.01 4.89 45.11
N SER A 51 -16.22 3.71 45.72
CA SER A 51 -17.05 3.54 46.90
C SER A 51 -16.47 4.24 48.15
N CYS A 52 -15.13 4.32 48.24
CA CYS A 52 -14.41 5.03 49.29
C CYS A 52 -14.37 6.56 49.09
N GLY A 53 -14.81 7.08 47.94
CA GLY A 53 -14.86 8.53 47.64
C GLY A 53 -13.50 9.17 47.37
N GLU A 54 -12.48 8.38 47.03
CA GLU A 54 -11.12 8.91 46.78
C GLU A 54 -11.07 9.74 45.48
N PRO A 55 -10.49 10.96 45.47
CA PRO A 55 -10.30 11.76 44.28
C PRO A 55 -9.39 11.03 43.28
N THR A 56 -9.91 10.71 42.09
CA THR A 56 -9.16 9.97 41.06
C THR A 56 -9.46 10.59 39.70
N TYR A 57 -8.41 11.04 39.00
CA TYR A 57 -8.52 11.66 37.67
C TYR A 57 -9.34 10.82 36.70
N GLY A 58 -10.36 11.42 36.10
CA GLY A 58 -11.20 10.77 35.10
C GLY A 58 -12.06 9.60 35.62
N VAL A 59 -12.03 9.34 36.92
CA VAL A 59 -12.86 8.35 37.62
C VAL A 59 -13.88 9.05 38.50
N THR A 60 -13.40 9.85 39.48
CA THR A 60 -14.23 10.67 40.41
C THR A 60 -14.05 12.17 40.16
N THR A 61 -13.26 12.59 39.18
CA THR A 61 -13.10 13.98 38.74
C THR A 61 -13.52 14.14 37.27
N GLY A 62 -13.67 15.38 36.83
CA GLY A 62 -13.82 15.73 35.43
C GLY A 62 -12.57 15.43 34.59
N PHE A 63 -12.60 15.77 33.29
CA PHE A 63 -11.52 15.52 32.32
C PHE A 63 -10.88 16.84 31.86
N GLY A 64 -9.63 16.77 31.41
CA GLY A 64 -8.91 17.91 30.83
C GLY A 64 -8.95 19.14 31.72
N SER A 65 -9.44 20.26 31.23
CA SER A 65 -9.58 21.51 31.97
C SER A 65 -10.57 21.46 33.13
N ASN A 66 -11.34 20.39 33.29
CA ASN A 66 -12.29 20.17 34.41
C ASN A 66 -11.76 19.14 35.42
N ALA A 67 -10.49 18.77 35.37
CA ALA A 67 -9.90 17.77 36.27
C ALA A 67 -9.91 18.17 37.76
N ASP A 68 -10.06 19.44 38.06
CA ASP A 68 -10.18 20.00 39.39
C ASP A 68 -11.57 19.86 40.04
N LYS A 69 -12.58 19.45 39.23
CA LYS A 69 -13.96 19.32 39.71
C LYS A 69 -14.22 17.91 40.22
N LEU A 70 -14.37 17.77 41.52
CA LEU A 70 -14.71 16.51 42.19
C LEU A 70 -16.18 16.19 41.95
N LEU A 71 -16.47 14.98 41.47
CA LEU A 71 -17.83 14.49 41.22
C LEU A 71 -18.15 13.38 42.22
N GLY A 72 -19.14 13.61 43.07
CA GLY A 72 -19.63 12.58 44.00
C GLY A 72 -20.47 11.52 43.32
N ALA A 73 -20.56 10.33 43.95
CA ALA A 73 -21.45 9.27 43.53
C ALA A 73 -22.95 9.58 43.77
N HIS A 74 -23.27 10.79 44.28
CA HIS A 74 -24.62 11.16 44.66
C HIS A 74 -25.42 11.77 43.51
N ARG A 75 -26.73 11.57 43.51
CA ARG A 75 -27.66 12.29 42.63
C ARG A 75 -27.76 13.74 43.10
N VAL A 76 -27.12 14.67 42.40
CA VAL A 76 -27.17 16.11 42.71
C VAL A 76 -28.22 16.87 41.90
N ARG A 77 -28.98 16.19 41.03
CA ARG A 77 -29.94 16.84 40.14
C ARG A 77 -31.14 17.54 40.85
N ASP A 78 -31.45 17.13 42.07
CA ASP A 78 -32.61 17.72 42.78
C ASP A 78 -32.32 19.07 43.43
N GLU A 79 -31.05 19.51 43.49
CA GLU A 79 -30.63 20.71 44.22
C GLU A 79 -30.17 21.89 43.33
N LEU A 80 -30.09 21.74 41.99
CA LEU A 80 -29.61 22.81 41.12
C LEU A 80 -30.79 23.56 40.46
N PRO A 81 -30.81 24.91 40.55
CA PRO A 81 -31.78 25.74 39.81
C PRO A 81 -31.55 25.58 38.30
N GLY A 82 -32.48 25.07 37.56
CA GLY A 82 -32.42 24.85 36.12
C GLY A 82 -32.41 23.38 35.67
N ALA A 83 -32.33 22.41 36.58
CA ALA A 83 -32.40 20.99 36.31
C ALA A 83 -33.73 20.53 35.68
N ALA A 84 -34.77 21.37 35.73
CA ALA A 84 -36.09 21.09 35.15
C ALA A 84 -36.14 21.03 33.60
N LEU A 85 -35.14 21.62 32.90
CA LEU A 85 -35.08 21.69 31.43
C LEU A 85 -34.55 20.42 30.75
N ALA A 86 -33.96 19.49 31.51
CA ALA A 86 -33.36 18.27 30.98
C ALA A 86 -34.22 17.01 31.15
N LYS A 87 -35.46 17.15 31.69
CA LYS A 87 -36.32 15.99 32.03
C LYS A 87 -37.07 15.37 30.85
N ASP A 88 -37.12 16.02 29.70
CA ASP A 88 -38.06 15.64 28.61
C ASP A 88 -37.37 15.16 27.31
N GLY A 89 -36.12 14.67 27.35
CA GLY A 89 -35.48 14.07 26.18
C GLY A 89 -35.46 12.54 26.27
N PRO A 90 -35.57 11.80 25.14
CA PRO A 90 -35.50 10.34 25.10
C PRO A 90 -34.15 9.74 25.58
N HIS A 91 -33.22 10.56 25.98
CA HIS A 91 -31.85 10.21 26.42
C HIS A 91 -31.45 10.81 27.77
N ALA A 92 -32.42 11.19 28.62
CA ALA A 92 -32.09 11.63 29.97
C ALA A 92 -31.46 10.46 30.75
N PRO A 93 -30.19 10.55 31.22
CA PRO A 93 -29.56 9.46 31.95
C PRO A 93 -30.24 9.30 33.32
N GLU A 94 -30.82 8.14 33.54
CA GLU A 94 -31.15 7.67 34.89
C GLU A 94 -29.86 7.06 35.46
N GLY A 95 -29.18 7.79 36.35
CA GLY A 95 -27.92 7.29 36.92
C GLY A 95 -27.21 8.29 37.83
N THR A 96 -26.01 7.96 38.23
CA THR A 96 -25.12 8.80 38.98
C THR A 96 -24.50 9.90 38.11
N LEU A 97 -23.97 10.99 38.70
CA LEU A 97 -23.21 12.01 37.97
C LEU A 97 -21.98 11.43 37.24
N LEU A 98 -21.38 10.38 37.77
CA LEU A 98 -20.23 9.72 37.16
C LEU A 98 -20.63 8.99 35.87
N GLU A 99 -21.78 8.31 35.86
CA GLU A 99 -22.32 7.66 34.66
C GLU A 99 -22.72 8.69 33.60
N GLU A 100 -23.33 9.79 34.03
CA GLU A 100 -23.66 10.91 33.16
C GLU A 100 -22.42 11.52 32.50
N LEU A 101 -21.33 11.71 33.28
CA LEU A 101 -20.06 12.19 32.76
C LEU A 101 -19.52 11.28 31.65
N GLN A 102 -19.51 9.97 31.85
CA GLN A 102 -19.02 9.00 30.85
C GLN A 102 -19.89 9.01 29.57
N HIS A 103 -21.21 9.09 29.73
CA HIS A 103 -22.12 9.21 28.61
C HIS A 103 -21.89 10.51 27.83
N ASN A 104 -21.82 11.65 28.52
CA ASN A 104 -21.59 12.96 27.92
C ASN A 104 -20.25 13.03 27.20
N LEU A 105 -19.21 12.40 27.74
CA LEU A 105 -17.90 12.28 27.08
C LEU A 105 -18.03 11.67 25.69
N ILE A 106 -18.75 10.56 25.57
CA ILE A 106 -18.89 9.88 24.28
C ILE A 106 -19.73 10.71 23.29
N ILE A 107 -20.89 11.20 23.71
CA ILE A 107 -21.80 11.89 22.77
C ILE A 107 -21.26 13.25 22.30
N THR A 108 -20.47 13.94 23.13
CA THR A 108 -19.88 15.24 22.79
C THR A 108 -18.58 15.14 21.99
N HIS A 109 -17.92 13.97 22.00
CA HIS A 109 -16.68 13.73 21.27
C HIS A 109 -16.89 13.04 19.92
N ALA A 110 -18.07 12.52 19.61
CA ALA A 110 -18.38 11.93 18.30
C ALA A 110 -18.66 13.03 17.25
N VAL A 111 -17.64 13.79 16.88
CA VAL A 111 -17.74 15.01 16.05
C VAL A 111 -16.84 15.01 14.81
N CYS A 112 -16.38 13.83 14.36
CA CYS A 112 -15.61 13.70 13.14
C CYS A 112 -16.42 14.08 11.89
N VAL A 113 -15.71 14.51 10.83
CA VAL A 113 -16.28 14.91 9.54
C VAL A 113 -15.59 14.20 8.37
N GLY A 114 -16.14 14.34 7.18
CA GLY A 114 -15.61 13.74 5.95
C GLY A 114 -16.36 12.47 5.56
N LYS A 115 -15.81 11.73 4.61
CA LYS A 115 -16.35 10.41 4.22
C LYS A 115 -16.11 9.39 5.35
N PRO A 116 -16.94 8.37 5.47
CA PRO A 116 -16.68 7.26 6.40
C PRO A 116 -15.38 6.53 6.02
N PHE A 117 -14.65 6.03 7.02
CA PHE A 117 -13.64 5.00 6.82
C PHE A 117 -14.26 3.73 6.22
N GLY A 118 -13.46 2.96 5.49
CA GLY A 118 -13.86 1.61 5.04
C GLY A 118 -14.18 0.69 6.23
N GLU A 119 -15.08 -0.24 6.02
CA GLU A 119 -15.50 -1.18 7.07
C GLU A 119 -14.32 -1.98 7.63
N ASP A 120 -13.30 -2.28 6.82
CA ASP A 120 -12.07 -2.96 7.25
C ASP A 120 -11.28 -2.13 8.28
N VAL A 121 -11.15 -0.82 8.08
CA VAL A 121 -10.49 0.09 9.04
C VAL A 121 -11.24 0.09 10.37
N VAL A 122 -12.57 0.22 10.32
CA VAL A 122 -13.40 0.30 11.55
C VAL A 122 -13.41 -1.02 12.30
N ARG A 123 -13.44 -2.16 11.61
CA ARG A 123 -13.31 -3.49 12.21
C ARG A 123 -11.94 -3.66 12.89
N ALA A 124 -10.88 -3.18 12.25
CA ALA A 124 -9.53 -3.16 12.83
C ALA A 124 -9.48 -2.27 14.08
N MET A 125 -10.11 -1.08 14.06
CA MET A 125 -10.22 -0.20 15.24
C MET A 125 -10.87 -0.90 16.42
N LEU A 126 -12.02 -1.58 16.19
CA LEU A 126 -12.72 -2.36 17.21
C LEU A 126 -11.82 -3.46 17.79
N LEU A 127 -11.18 -4.25 16.92
CA LEU A 127 -10.26 -5.33 17.31
C LEU A 127 -9.12 -4.83 18.19
N ILE A 128 -8.45 -3.76 17.76
CA ILE A 128 -7.34 -3.14 18.49
C ILE A 128 -7.83 -2.65 19.86
N ARG A 129 -8.98 -1.97 19.90
CA ARG A 129 -9.51 -1.47 21.17
C ARG A 129 -9.81 -2.62 22.14
N ILE A 130 -10.45 -3.69 21.66
CA ILE A 130 -10.70 -4.90 22.47
C ILE A 130 -9.38 -5.49 22.99
N ASN A 131 -8.37 -5.65 22.12
CA ASN A 131 -7.10 -6.23 22.53
C ASN A 131 -6.37 -5.37 23.57
N THR A 132 -6.37 -4.04 23.43
CA THR A 132 -5.84 -3.09 24.42
C THR A 132 -6.52 -3.26 25.78
N LEU A 133 -7.85 -3.35 25.79
CA LEU A 133 -8.64 -3.49 27.02
C LEU A 133 -8.40 -4.85 27.73
N MET A 134 -8.14 -5.91 26.97
CA MET A 134 -7.81 -7.24 27.50
C MET A 134 -6.51 -7.28 28.35
N ARG A 135 -5.70 -6.21 28.29
CA ARG A 135 -4.52 -6.04 29.16
C ARG A 135 -4.89 -5.88 30.65
N GLY A 136 -6.09 -5.37 30.93
CA GLY A 136 -6.60 -5.21 32.31
C GLY A 136 -6.05 -4.01 33.06
N HIS A 137 -5.67 -2.94 32.36
CA HIS A 137 -5.18 -1.68 32.95
C HIS A 137 -6.12 -0.48 32.74
N SER A 138 -7.32 -0.70 32.20
CA SER A 138 -8.26 0.37 31.83
C SER A 138 -9.45 0.50 32.82
N GLY A 139 -9.67 -0.49 33.67
CA GLY A 139 -10.76 -0.48 34.65
C GLY A 139 -12.16 -0.60 34.04
N ILE A 140 -12.29 -1.11 32.81
CA ILE A 140 -13.56 -1.37 32.15
C ILE A 140 -14.19 -2.66 32.69
N ARG A 141 -15.53 -2.71 32.76
CA ARG A 141 -16.23 -3.93 33.13
C ARG A 141 -16.11 -5.00 32.05
N VAL A 142 -16.08 -6.29 32.46
CA VAL A 142 -16.09 -7.42 31.53
C VAL A 142 -17.30 -7.37 30.61
N SER A 143 -18.49 -7.04 31.12
CA SER A 143 -19.73 -6.95 30.32
C SER A 143 -19.66 -5.90 29.19
N THR A 144 -18.99 -4.77 29.42
CA THR A 144 -18.79 -3.72 28.40
C THR A 144 -17.80 -4.18 27.33
N LEU A 145 -16.74 -4.88 27.72
CA LEU A 145 -15.77 -5.48 26.78
C LEU A 145 -16.42 -6.60 25.95
N GLU A 146 -17.23 -7.47 26.56
CA GLU A 146 -18.00 -8.50 25.86
C GLU A 146 -19.01 -7.92 24.87
N ALA A 147 -19.68 -6.81 25.21
CA ALA A 147 -20.59 -6.10 24.29
C ALA A 147 -19.83 -5.57 23.07
N LEU A 148 -18.62 -5.01 23.25
CA LEU A 148 -17.78 -4.54 22.16
C LEU A 148 -17.35 -5.71 21.25
N ALA A 149 -16.95 -6.84 21.82
CA ALA A 149 -16.60 -8.06 21.09
C ALA A 149 -17.80 -8.66 20.33
N ALA A 150 -18.99 -8.67 20.97
CA ALA A 150 -20.22 -9.12 20.33
C ALA A 150 -20.62 -8.22 19.15
N MET A 151 -20.45 -6.91 19.25
CA MET A 151 -20.70 -5.95 18.17
C MET A 151 -19.79 -6.24 16.96
N LEU A 152 -18.49 -6.46 17.17
CA LEU A 152 -17.54 -6.82 16.11
C LEU A 152 -17.91 -8.15 15.44
N ASN A 153 -18.20 -9.18 16.25
CA ASN A 153 -18.55 -10.52 15.77
C ASN A 153 -19.88 -10.56 15.03
N ALA A 154 -20.85 -9.73 15.43
CA ALA A 154 -22.13 -9.63 14.76
C ALA A 154 -22.06 -8.85 13.43
N GLY A 155 -20.91 -8.22 13.12
CA GLY A 155 -20.73 -7.44 11.91
C GLY A 155 -21.47 -6.10 11.93
N VAL A 156 -21.72 -5.54 13.13
CA VAL A 156 -22.18 -4.16 13.28
C VAL A 156 -20.96 -3.25 13.23
N VAL A 157 -20.82 -2.49 12.15
CA VAL A 157 -19.65 -1.65 11.88
C VAL A 157 -20.04 -0.18 12.02
N PRO A 158 -19.64 0.53 13.09
CA PRO A 158 -19.93 1.95 13.28
C PRO A 158 -19.50 2.83 12.10
N VAL A 159 -20.28 3.84 11.78
CA VAL A 159 -19.90 4.88 10.81
C VAL A 159 -18.95 5.85 11.47
N VAL A 160 -17.68 5.81 11.08
CA VAL A 160 -16.62 6.68 11.61
C VAL A 160 -16.12 7.58 10.49
N PRO A 161 -16.39 8.90 10.50
CA PRO A 161 -15.83 9.82 9.53
C PRO A 161 -14.32 9.98 9.70
N GLU A 162 -13.59 10.19 8.59
CA GLU A 162 -12.12 10.05 8.52
C GLU A 162 -11.30 11.19 9.13
N LYS A 163 -11.92 12.34 9.47
CA LYS A 163 -11.23 13.56 9.91
C LYS A 163 -11.79 14.06 11.23
N GLY A 164 -10.91 14.27 12.22
CA GLY A 164 -11.33 14.79 13.53
C GLY A 164 -10.36 14.49 14.67
N SER A 165 -9.39 13.59 14.49
CA SER A 165 -8.35 13.33 15.50
C SER A 165 -7.10 14.16 15.23
N VAL A 166 -6.57 14.75 16.29
CA VAL A 166 -5.24 15.41 16.32
C VAL A 166 -4.18 14.52 17.00
N GLY A 167 -4.61 13.37 17.55
CA GLY A 167 -3.71 12.43 18.23
C GLY A 167 -3.15 12.97 19.55
N ALA A 168 -3.89 13.85 20.23
CA ALA A 168 -3.51 14.43 21.53
C ALA A 168 -3.64 13.39 22.64
N SER A 169 -4.88 13.09 23.02
CA SER A 169 -5.22 11.97 23.92
C SER A 169 -5.52 10.70 23.12
N GLY A 170 -4.74 10.44 22.06
CA GLY A 170 -5.03 9.47 21.04
C GLY A 170 -6.18 9.92 20.12
N ASP A 171 -7.04 9.01 19.75
CA ASP A 171 -8.08 9.18 18.74
C ASP A 171 -9.47 9.39 19.35
N LEU A 172 -9.63 10.35 20.30
CA LEU A 172 -10.85 10.55 21.08
C LEU A 172 -12.11 10.58 20.21
N ALA A 173 -12.13 11.44 19.18
CA ALA A 173 -13.33 11.62 18.36
C ALA A 173 -13.66 10.39 17.50
N PRO A 174 -12.76 9.78 16.74
CA PRO A 174 -13.04 8.54 16.02
C PRO A 174 -13.50 7.39 16.92
N LEU A 175 -12.86 7.21 18.07
CA LEU A 175 -13.22 6.16 19.02
C LEU A 175 -14.55 6.44 19.70
N SER A 176 -14.93 7.71 19.87
CA SER A 176 -16.29 8.06 20.34
C SER A 176 -17.36 7.70 19.32
N HIS A 177 -17.07 7.76 18.01
CA HIS A 177 -17.98 7.23 16.97
C HIS A 177 -18.13 5.71 17.06
N LEU A 178 -17.12 4.96 17.52
CA LEU A 178 -17.29 3.54 17.81
C LEU A 178 -18.20 3.33 19.02
N ALA A 179 -17.90 4.03 20.12
CA ALA A 179 -18.53 3.84 21.40
C ALA A 179 -20.01 4.28 21.39
N ILE A 180 -20.36 5.34 20.67
CA ILE A 180 -21.74 5.86 20.63
C ILE A 180 -22.74 4.82 20.10
N VAL A 181 -22.31 3.91 19.21
CA VAL A 181 -23.15 2.84 18.68
C VAL A 181 -23.47 1.81 19.77
N LEU A 182 -22.54 1.50 20.68
CA LEU A 182 -22.81 0.66 21.85
C LEU A 182 -23.89 1.24 22.76
N LEU A 183 -24.03 2.56 22.78
CA LEU A 183 -25.07 3.28 23.55
C LEU A 183 -26.42 3.35 22.80
N GLY A 184 -26.50 2.81 21.57
CA GLY A 184 -27.66 2.91 20.71
C GLY A 184 -27.77 4.21 19.91
N GLY A 185 -26.76 5.08 20.00
CA GLY A 185 -26.65 6.33 19.22
C GLY A 185 -25.92 6.13 17.89
N GLY A 186 -25.68 7.25 17.18
CA GLY A 186 -24.90 7.25 15.93
C GLY A 186 -25.50 6.41 14.81
N GLU A 187 -24.65 6.01 13.87
CA GLU A 187 -24.99 5.18 12.72
C GLU A 187 -24.02 4.02 12.58
N ALA A 188 -24.44 2.94 11.94
CA ALA A 188 -23.61 1.78 11.63
C ALA A 188 -23.95 1.20 10.25
N PHE A 189 -22.97 0.57 9.62
CA PHE A 189 -23.19 -0.37 8.53
C PHE A 189 -23.56 -1.74 9.13
N TYR A 190 -24.62 -2.33 8.64
CA TYR A 190 -25.02 -3.69 8.97
C TYR A 190 -25.56 -4.38 7.73
N ARG A 191 -24.90 -5.47 7.31
CA ARG A 191 -25.24 -6.22 6.08
C ARG A 191 -25.33 -5.33 4.84
N GLY A 192 -24.40 -4.36 4.71
CA GLY A 192 -24.33 -3.44 3.58
C GLY A 192 -25.28 -2.23 3.64
N GLU A 193 -26.13 -2.13 4.67
CA GLU A 193 -27.04 -0.99 4.87
C GLU A 193 -26.46 -0.04 5.94
N ARG A 194 -26.51 1.27 5.67
CA ARG A 194 -26.22 2.31 6.65
C ARG A 194 -27.52 2.68 7.37
N ILE A 195 -27.59 2.38 8.67
CA ILE A 195 -28.78 2.55 9.53
C ILE A 195 -28.40 3.16 10.88
N SER A 196 -29.38 3.52 11.70
CA SER A 196 -29.11 4.00 13.06
C SER A 196 -28.44 2.93 13.93
N GLY A 197 -27.61 3.33 14.88
CA GLY A 197 -26.92 2.41 15.80
C GLY A 197 -27.90 1.53 16.57
N ALA A 198 -29.01 2.10 17.07
CA ALA A 198 -30.06 1.34 17.76
C ALA A 198 -30.68 0.25 16.88
N GLU A 199 -30.97 0.57 15.62
CA GLU A 199 -31.56 -0.40 14.68
C GLU A 199 -30.55 -1.48 14.29
N ALA A 200 -29.26 -1.10 14.12
CA ALA A 200 -28.20 -2.07 13.82
C ALA A 200 -28.00 -3.07 14.95
N LEU A 201 -27.92 -2.60 16.20
CA LEU A 201 -27.84 -3.47 17.39
C LEU A 201 -29.08 -4.39 17.48
N LYS A 202 -30.26 -3.83 17.35
CA LYS A 202 -31.52 -4.61 17.39
C LYS A 202 -31.55 -5.71 16.34
N ARG A 203 -31.21 -5.41 15.08
CA ARG A 203 -31.15 -6.42 14.01
C ARG A 203 -30.08 -7.48 14.23
N ALA A 204 -29.01 -7.11 14.94
CA ALA A 204 -27.94 -8.03 15.34
C ALA A 204 -28.27 -8.86 16.58
N GLY A 205 -29.41 -8.62 17.23
CA GLY A 205 -29.80 -9.30 18.48
C GLY A 205 -29.03 -8.79 19.70
N LEU A 206 -28.48 -7.58 19.63
CA LEU A 206 -27.73 -6.92 20.70
C LEU A 206 -28.58 -5.81 21.35
N ALA A 207 -28.30 -5.53 22.62
CA ALA A 207 -28.92 -4.43 23.34
C ALA A 207 -27.92 -3.29 23.57
N PRO A 208 -28.36 -2.01 23.56
CA PRO A 208 -27.54 -0.91 24.02
C PRO A 208 -27.09 -1.10 25.48
N ILE A 209 -25.87 -0.62 25.78
CA ILE A 209 -25.32 -0.68 27.13
C ILE A 209 -25.37 0.69 27.81
N ARG A 210 -25.24 0.69 29.15
CA ARG A 210 -24.97 1.90 29.94
C ARG A 210 -23.55 1.87 30.46
N LEU A 211 -22.85 3.01 30.34
CA LEU A 211 -21.48 3.15 30.83
C LEU A 211 -21.46 3.37 32.34
N SER A 212 -20.49 2.78 33.00
CA SER A 212 -20.10 3.07 34.37
C SER A 212 -18.91 4.04 34.39
N PHE A 213 -18.43 4.39 35.59
CA PHE A 213 -17.27 5.26 35.77
C PHE A 213 -16.06 4.72 34.99
N LYS A 214 -15.20 5.64 34.48
CA LYS A 214 -14.01 5.35 33.64
C LYS A 214 -14.33 4.76 32.23
N GLU A 215 -15.49 4.16 31.98
CA GLU A 215 -15.73 3.39 30.75
C GLU A 215 -15.80 4.26 29.49
N GLY A 216 -16.29 5.50 29.59
CA GLY A 216 -16.25 6.42 28.46
C GLY A 216 -14.82 6.68 28.02
N LEU A 217 -13.95 7.01 28.98
CA LEU A 217 -12.53 7.24 28.69
C LEU A 217 -11.83 5.95 28.25
N ALA A 218 -12.14 4.80 28.88
CA ALA A 218 -11.61 3.52 28.48
C ALA A 218 -12.01 3.13 27.04
N LEU A 219 -13.12 3.61 26.50
CA LEU A 219 -13.55 3.34 25.14
C LEU A 219 -12.95 4.28 24.10
N ASN A 220 -12.67 5.56 24.43
CA ASN A 220 -12.24 6.55 23.45
C ASN A 220 -10.80 7.05 23.58
N ASN A 221 -10.10 6.79 24.70
CA ASN A 221 -8.73 7.25 24.90
C ASN A 221 -7.71 6.23 24.37
N GLY A 222 -6.90 6.61 23.40
CA GLY A 222 -5.86 5.76 22.81
C GLY A 222 -5.74 5.84 21.31
N THR A 223 -4.79 5.09 20.73
CA THR A 223 -4.29 5.21 19.36
C THR A 223 -4.95 4.25 18.35
N ALA A 224 -6.10 3.65 18.67
CA ALA A 224 -6.64 2.54 17.90
C ALA A 224 -7.05 2.90 16.46
N GLN A 225 -7.47 4.15 16.17
CA GLN A 225 -7.81 4.56 14.80
C GLN A 225 -6.54 4.71 13.95
N MET A 226 -5.55 5.49 14.43
CA MET A 226 -4.31 5.68 13.67
C MET A 226 -3.55 4.36 13.50
N LEU A 227 -3.56 3.48 14.50
CA LEU A 227 -2.95 2.16 14.45
C LEU A 227 -3.65 1.23 13.43
N ALA A 228 -4.98 1.18 13.43
CA ALA A 228 -5.76 0.40 12.45
C ALA A 228 -5.46 0.83 11.01
N THR A 229 -5.50 2.15 10.79
CA THR A 229 -5.22 2.75 9.48
C THR A 229 -3.79 2.46 9.03
N ALA A 230 -2.81 2.62 9.94
CA ALA A 230 -1.40 2.35 9.67
C ALA A 230 -1.15 0.86 9.38
N ALA A 231 -1.70 -0.05 10.18
CA ALA A 231 -1.49 -1.48 10.00
C ALA A 231 -2.02 -1.98 8.65
N LEU A 232 -3.23 -1.54 8.25
CA LEU A 232 -3.82 -1.88 6.95
C LEU A 232 -3.08 -1.23 5.76
N ALA A 233 -2.53 -0.02 5.96
CA ALA A 233 -1.70 0.63 4.95
C ALA A 233 -0.37 -0.11 4.76
N LEU A 234 0.28 -0.57 5.83
CA LEU A 234 1.53 -1.34 5.74
C LEU A 234 1.35 -2.74 5.16
N ASP A 235 0.21 -3.39 5.41
CA ASP A 235 -0.17 -4.65 4.74
C ASP A 235 -0.29 -4.44 3.22
N LYS A 236 -0.97 -3.37 2.80
CA LYS A 236 -1.07 -3.00 1.39
C LYS A 236 0.28 -2.63 0.77
N LEU A 237 1.14 -1.92 1.51
CA LEU A 237 2.48 -1.54 1.05
C LEU A 237 3.37 -2.75 0.81
N GLU A 238 3.32 -3.79 1.65
CA GLU A 238 4.05 -5.04 1.44
C GLU A 238 3.75 -5.63 0.05
N HIS A 239 2.47 -5.67 -0.31
CA HIS A 239 2.04 -6.11 -1.63
C HIS A 239 2.55 -5.22 -2.77
N LEU A 240 2.54 -3.91 -2.58
CA LEU A 240 3.00 -2.96 -3.59
C LEU A 240 4.52 -2.98 -3.76
N LEU A 241 5.30 -3.28 -2.71
CA LEU A 241 6.75 -3.47 -2.80
C LEU A 241 7.11 -4.67 -3.69
N ASP A 242 6.40 -5.79 -3.54
CA ASP A 242 6.60 -6.96 -4.40
C ASP A 242 6.16 -6.68 -5.85
N THR A 243 5.07 -5.94 -6.02
CA THR A 243 4.59 -5.48 -7.33
C THR A 243 5.60 -4.53 -8.00
N ALA A 244 6.24 -3.64 -7.25
CA ALA A 244 7.28 -2.75 -7.76
C ALA A 244 8.52 -3.53 -8.26
N ASP A 245 8.93 -4.56 -7.53
CA ASP A 245 10.02 -5.44 -7.95
C ASP A 245 9.66 -6.22 -9.21
N LEU A 246 8.41 -6.71 -9.32
CA LEU A 246 7.90 -7.39 -10.52
C LEU A 246 7.86 -6.44 -11.73
N ALA A 247 7.37 -5.21 -11.55
CA ALA A 247 7.33 -4.20 -12.61
C ALA A 247 8.74 -3.88 -13.11
N ALA A 248 9.68 -3.70 -12.17
CA ALA A 248 11.08 -3.45 -12.50
C ALA A 248 11.73 -4.65 -13.20
N ALA A 249 11.44 -5.89 -12.79
CA ALA A 249 11.93 -7.10 -13.43
C ALA A 249 11.42 -7.22 -14.87
N MET A 250 10.11 -7.02 -15.09
CA MET A 250 9.50 -7.04 -16.42
C MET A 250 10.08 -5.94 -17.33
N THR A 251 10.30 -4.75 -16.77
CA THR A 251 10.95 -3.65 -17.49
C THR A 251 12.39 -3.99 -17.85
N LEU A 252 13.14 -4.62 -16.93
CA LEU A 252 14.56 -5.00 -17.18
C LEU A 252 14.67 -6.05 -18.31
N ASP A 253 13.77 -7.04 -18.34
CA ASP A 253 13.66 -8.00 -19.45
C ASP A 253 13.31 -7.30 -20.77
N ALA A 254 12.34 -6.39 -20.77
CA ALA A 254 11.95 -5.62 -21.95
C ALA A 254 13.09 -4.72 -22.48
N PHE A 255 13.95 -4.24 -21.61
CA PHE A 255 15.14 -3.47 -21.97
C PHE A 255 16.32 -4.31 -22.48
N ALA A 256 16.26 -5.64 -22.38
CA ALA A 256 17.45 -6.50 -22.52
C ALA A 256 18.60 -6.02 -21.61
N GLY A 257 18.26 -5.76 -20.35
CA GLY A 257 19.13 -5.08 -19.37
C GLY A 257 20.26 -5.96 -18.84
N ARG A 258 21.01 -5.41 -17.88
CA ARG A 258 22.17 -6.08 -17.27
C ARG A 258 21.85 -6.67 -15.90
N SER A 259 22.12 -7.95 -15.72
CA SER A 259 21.90 -8.65 -14.44
C SER A 259 22.97 -8.33 -13.38
N GLY A 260 24.13 -7.82 -13.79
CA GLY A 260 25.27 -7.59 -12.90
C GLY A 260 24.96 -6.71 -11.68
N ALA A 261 24.06 -5.73 -11.82
CA ALA A 261 23.61 -4.87 -10.72
C ALA A 261 22.80 -5.61 -9.63
N LEU A 262 22.38 -6.85 -9.89
CA LEU A 262 21.57 -7.66 -8.96
C LEU A 262 22.40 -8.74 -8.25
N ARG A 263 23.69 -8.88 -8.52
CA ARG A 263 24.53 -9.96 -7.99
C ARG A 263 24.60 -9.92 -6.47
N ALA A 264 24.55 -11.09 -5.84
CA ALA A 264 24.57 -11.23 -4.37
C ALA A 264 25.86 -10.71 -3.73
N ASP A 265 27.01 -10.98 -4.36
CA ASP A 265 28.33 -10.52 -3.90
C ASP A 265 28.45 -8.99 -3.95
N VAL A 266 27.84 -8.31 -4.93
CA VAL A 266 27.77 -6.85 -4.99
C VAL A 266 27.02 -6.28 -3.79
N HIS A 267 25.87 -6.87 -3.46
CA HIS A 267 25.04 -6.40 -2.33
C HIS A 267 25.62 -6.78 -0.96
N ALA A 268 26.43 -7.84 -0.88
CA ALA A 268 27.16 -8.19 0.34
C ALA A 268 28.19 -7.13 0.75
N LEU A 269 28.68 -6.32 -0.19
CA LEU A 269 29.62 -5.21 0.10
C LEU A 269 28.93 -3.99 0.73
N ARG A 270 27.59 -3.89 0.65
CA ARG A 270 26.78 -2.82 1.25
C ARG A 270 25.45 -3.41 1.73
N PRO A 271 25.44 -4.14 2.88
CA PRO A 271 24.38 -5.06 3.24
C PRO A 271 23.19 -4.40 3.96
N HIS A 272 22.56 -3.38 3.38
CA HIS A 272 21.27 -2.90 3.86
C HIS A 272 20.20 -3.98 3.65
N PRO A 273 19.43 -4.38 4.68
CA PRO A 273 18.52 -5.52 4.59
C PRO A 273 17.54 -5.44 3.44
N GLY A 274 16.87 -4.30 3.27
CA GLY A 274 15.91 -4.09 2.18
C GLY A 274 16.57 -4.14 0.81
N GLN A 275 17.78 -3.59 0.65
CA GLN A 275 18.54 -3.66 -0.60
C GLN A 275 18.90 -5.10 -0.98
N VAL A 276 19.37 -5.90 -0.02
CA VAL A 276 19.70 -7.32 -0.21
C VAL A 276 18.46 -8.11 -0.58
N ALA A 277 17.35 -7.89 0.14
CA ALA A 277 16.08 -8.56 -0.10
C ALA A 277 15.52 -8.22 -1.50
N THR A 278 15.50 -6.95 -1.89
CA THR A 278 15.06 -6.52 -3.23
C THR A 278 15.90 -7.17 -4.33
N ALA A 279 17.23 -7.14 -4.22
CA ALA A 279 18.09 -7.74 -5.23
C ALA A 279 17.87 -9.26 -5.33
N ALA A 280 17.65 -9.94 -4.21
CA ALA A 280 17.35 -11.37 -4.19
C ALA A 280 15.99 -11.67 -4.84
N HIS A 281 14.96 -10.90 -4.50
CA HIS A 281 13.62 -11.06 -5.05
C HIS A 281 13.61 -10.83 -6.57
N VAL A 282 14.21 -9.75 -7.05
CA VAL A 282 14.29 -9.47 -8.49
C VAL A 282 15.09 -10.55 -9.25
N ARG A 283 16.19 -11.07 -8.68
CA ARG A 283 16.88 -12.23 -9.27
C ARG A 283 15.99 -13.45 -9.40
N ALA A 284 15.16 -13.72 -8.39
CA ALA A 284 14.21 -14.85 -8.44
C ALA A 284 13.13 -14.65 -9.51
N LEU A 285 12.63 -13.41 -9.68
CA LEU A 285 11.67 -13.08 -10.74
C LEU A 285 12.25 -13.25 -12.14
N LEU A 286 13.54 -12.95 -12.31
CA LEU A 286 14.27 -13.00 -13.57
C LEU A 286 14.99 -14.35 -13.81
N ALA A 287 14.78 -15.34 -12.95
CA ALA A 287 15.40 -16.65 -13.11
C ALA A 287 15.10 -17.21 -14.49
N ASP A 288 16.11 -17.81 -15.12
CA ASP A 288 16.10 -18.39 -16.48
C ASP A 288 15.78 -17.42 -17.63
N SER A 289 15.75 -16.09 -17.39
CA SER A 289 15.63 -15.12 -18.47
C SER A 289 16.79 -15.23 -19.47
N THR A 290 16.45 -15.31 -20.75
CA THR A 290 17.39 -15.24 -21.87
C THR A 290 17.42 -13.86 -22.51
N LEU A 291 16.70 -12.88 -21.96
CA LEU A 291 16.67 -11.48 -22.43
C LEU A 291 17.73 -10.62 -21.77
N LEU A 292 18.35 -11.09 -20.67
CA LEU A 292 19.37 -10.32 -19.94
C LEU A 292 20.77 -10.55 -20.53
N ASP A 293 21.63 -9.55 -20.35
CA ASP A 293 23.04 -9.59 -20.70
C ASP A 293 23.35 -9.88 -22.17
N ILE A 294 22.35 -9.71 -23.04
CA ILE A 294 22.54 -9.86 -24.49
C ILE A 294 23.58 -8.82 -24.95
N PRO A 295 24.60 -9.21 -25.72
CA PRO A 295 25.51 -8.25 -26.34
C PRO A 295 24.72 -7.23 -27.18
N TYR A 296 25.01 -5.93 -27.03
CA TYR A 296 24.20 -4.87 -27.65
C TYR A 296 24.14 -4.95 -29.17
N HIS A 297 25.23 -5.38 -29.81
CA HIS A 297 25.28 -5.56 -31.25
C HIS A 297 24.33 -6.68 -31.75
N LEU A 298 23.83 -7.54 -30.85
CA LEU A 298 22.85 -8.59 -31.17
C LEU A 298 21.40 -8.13 -30.98
N VAL A 299 21.14 -7.03 -30.29
CA VAL A 299 19.80 -6.54 -30.01
C VAL A 299 19.26 -5.80 -31.26
N PRO A 300 18.20 -6.30 -31.92
CA PRO A 300 17.61 -5.65 -33.08
C PRO A 300 17.05 -4.27 -32.76
N ARG A 301 16.87 -3.46 -33.79
CA ARG A 301 16.35 -2.08 -33.66
C ARG A 301 15.09 -1.87 -34.47
N PHE A 302 14.31 -0.88 -34.05
CA PHE A 302 13.30 -0.24 -34.89
C PHE A 302 13.90 1.00 -35.58
N LYS A 303 13.32 1.37 -36.73
CA LYS A 303 13.64 2.66 -37.35
C LYS A 303 13.33 3.80 -36.41
N PRO A 304 14.17 4.85 -36.37
CA PRO A 304 13.92 6.03 -35.59
C PRO A 304 12.59 6.71 -35.94
N TRP A 305 11.98 7.38 -34.97
CA TRP A 305 10.71 8.07 -35.11
C TRP A 305 10.80 9.33 -36.00
N SER A 306 11.87 10.11 -35.90
CA SER A 306 11.99 11.40 -36.59
C SER A 306 12.95 11.34 -37.78
N ALA A 307 12.69 12.18 -38.78
CA ALA A 307 13.57 12.34 -39.95
C ALA A 307 14.98 12.81 -39.57
N GLU A 308 15.14 13.59 -38.47
CA GLU A 308 16.43 14.06 -37.97
C GLU A 308 17.26 12.95 -37.35
N ALA A 309 16.58 11.96 -36.74
CA ALA A 309 17.24 10.75 -36.26
C ALA A 309 17.58 9.78 -37.39
N TRP A 310 17.14 10.03 -38.61
CA TRP A 310 17.46 9.29 -39.84
C TRP A 310 18.81 9.74 -40.47
N SER A 311 19.70 10.26 -39.68
CA SER A 311 20.99 10.74 -40.17
C SER A 311 21.90 9.65 -40.75
N GLU A 312 21.54 8.38 -40.59
CA GLU A 312 22.23 7.24 -41.22
C GLU A 312 21.40 6.74 -42.42
N PRO A 313 21.82 6.98 -43.67
CA PRO A 313 21.13 6.53 -44.88
C PRO A 313 20.84 5.01 -44.93
N ASP A 314 21.62 4.23 -44.19
CA ASP A 314 21.53 2.77 -44.11
C ASP A 314 20.25 2.27 -43.45
N ASP A 315 19.62 3.07 -42.59
CA ASP A 315 18.41 2.66 -41.88
C ASP A 315 17.18 2.59 -42.82
N GLN A 316 17.19 3.33 -43.92
CA GLN A 316 16.08 3.34 -44.88
C GLN A 316 16.02 2.08 -45.76
N ALA A 317 17.15 1.50 -46.07
CA ALA A 317 17.22 0.44 -47.04
C ALA A 317 16.82 -0.93 -46.50
N LEU A 318 17.13 -1.22 -45.25
CA LEU A 318 16.86 -2.55 -44.67
C LEU A 318 15.37 -2.86 -44.53
N SER A 319 14.50 -1.86 -44.45
CA SER A 319 13.09 -2.07 -44.17
C SER A 319 12.23 -2.41 -45.36
N PHE A 320 12.60 -1.92 -46.54
CA PHE A 320 11.76 -2.10 -47.74
C PHE A 320 12.03 -3.41 -48.48
N ASP A 321 13.20 -4.03 -48.25
CA ASP A 321 13.69 -5.15 -49.04
C ASP A 321 13.64 -6.52 -48.35
N ILE A 322 13.31 -6.56 -47.02
CA ILE A 322 13.32 -7.82 -46.27
C ILE A 322 12.22 -8.77 -46.72
N GLY A 323 11.09 -8.26 -47.23
CA GLY A 323 9.92 -9.07 -47.58
C GLY A 323 9.29 -9.78 -46.36
N TRP A 324 8.08 -10.29 -46.55
CA TRP A 324 7.30 -10.91 -45.45
C TRP A 324 7.33 -12.44 -45.49
N ASP A 325 7.96 -13.04 -46.47
CA ASP A 325 7.87 -14.49 -46.76
C ASP A 325 8.45 -15.37 -45.67
N TRP A 326 9.34 -14.81 -44.85
CA TRP A 326 9.97 -15.49 -43.72
C TRP A 326 9.08 -15.52 -42.47
N VAL A 327 7.98 -14.74 -42.45
CA VAL A 327 7.02 -14.73 -41.35
C VAL A 327 5.84 -15.62 -41.75
N PRO A 328 5.46 -16.65 -40.96
CA PRO A 328 4.30 -17.45 -41.23
C PRO A 328 3.03 -16.62 -41.43
N ALA A 329 2.20 -16.93 -42.41
CA ALA A 329 1.03 -16.13 -42.74
C ALA A 329 0.07 -15.90 -41.58
N ASN A 330 -0.09 -16.88 -40.70
CA ASN A 330 -0.90 -16.76 -39.48
C ASN A 330 -0.32 -15.83 -38.41
N GLN A 331 0.95 -15.41 -38.52
CA GLN A 331 1.62 -14.50 -37.63
C GLN A 331 1.76 -13.06 -38.18
N ARG A 332 1.40 -12.85 -39.46
CA ARG A 332 1.54 -11.54 -40.12
C ARG A 332 0.37 -10.61 -39.83
N HIS A 333 -0.83 -11.16 -39.74
CA HIS A 333 -2.04 -10.36 -39.66
C HIS A 333 -2.04 -9.42 -38.44
N GLY A 334 -2.18 -8.13 -38.72
CA GLY A 334 -2.16 -7.08 -37.71
C GLY A 334 -0.76 -6.64 -37.23
N ARG A 335 0.31 -7.16 -37.81
CA ARG A 335 1.70 -6.82 -37.46
C ARG A 335 2.52 -6.24 -38.59
N GLU A 336 1.88 -5.85 -39.65
CA GLU A 336 2.53 -5.37 -40.88
C GLU A 336 3.41 -4.16 -40.61
N ALA A 337 2.91 -3.20 -39.82
CA ALA A 337 3.67 -2.01 -39.45
C ALA A 337 4.95 -2.33 -38.65
N PHE A 338 4.89 -3.35 -37.77
CA PHE A 338 6.06 -3.82 -37.03
C PHE A 338 7.16 -4.28 -37.99
N TYR A 339 6.84 -5.18 -38.92
CA TYR A 339 7.84 -5.79 -39.79
C TYR A 339 8.42 -4.78 -40.80
N ASN A 340 7.65 -3.79 -41.22
CA ASN A 340 8.14 -2.75 -42.12
C ASN A 340 9.21 -1.84 -41.47
N ARG A 341 9.23 -1.73 -40.13
CA ARG A 341 10.16 -0.87 -39.40
C ARG A 341 11.27 -1.65 -38.68
N PHE A 342 11.21 -2.96 -38.67
CA PHE A 342 12.12 -3.80 -37.94
C PHE A 342 13.44 -3.99 -38.71
N LEU A 343 14.56 -3.78 -38.00
CA LEU A 343 15.93 -3.91 -38.52
C LEU A 343 16.64 -5.08 -37.83
N PRO A 344 16.51 -6.31 -38.34
CA PRO A 344 16.92 -7.53 -37.62
C PRO A 344 18.44 -7.66 -37.44
N PHE A 345 19.24 -7.10 -38.35
CA PHE A 345 20.70 -7.21 -38.36
C PHE A 345 21.43 -5.89 -38.13
N LYS A 346 20.72 -4.89 -37.61
CA LYS A 346 21.35 -3.66 -37.15
C LYS A 346 21.29 -3.59 -35.63
N GLY A 347 22.37 -3.97 -34.98
CA GLY A 347 22.47 -3.98 -33.54
C GLY A 347 22.29 -2.63 -32.87
N GLY A 348 21.74 -2.63 -31.67
CA GLY A 348 21.61 -1.45 -30.84
C GLY A 348 22.96 -0.87 -30.47
N LYS A 349 23.05 0.47 -30.43
CA LYS A 349 24.13 1.16 -29.72
C LYS A 349 23.55 1.61 -28.39
N LYS A 350 23.99 1.01 -27.26
CA LYS A 350 23.82 1.69 -25.99
C LYS A 350 24.73 2.92 -25.98
N HIS A 351 24.15 4.06 -25.73
CA HIS A 351 24.92 5.29 -25.58
C HIS A 351 25.81 5.27 -24.33
N GLN A 352 25.52 4.38 -23.39
CA GLN A 352 26.27 4.21 -22.14
C GLN A 352 26.60 2.74 -21.90
N PRO A 353 27.78 2.42 -21.33
CA PRO A 353 28.21 1.05 -21.04
C PRO A 353 27.41 0.38 -19.89
N GLN A 354 26.45 1.06 -19.32
CA GLN A 354 25.69 0.63 -18.15
C GLN A 354 24.23 1.05 -18.29
N ASP A 355 23.32 0.32 -17.63
CA ASP A 355 21.91 0.69 -17.56
C ASP A 355 21.69 1.99 -16.80
N ALA A 356 20.56 2.66 -17.08
CA ALA A 356 20.15 3.84 -16.36
C ALA A 356 19.94 3.56 -14.86
N TYR A 357 20.03 4.58 -14.04
CA TYR A 357 19.86 4.45 -12.58
C TYR A 357 18.50 3.86 -12.19
N SER A 358 17.44 4.18 -12.92
CA SER A 358 16.11 3.63 -12.64
C SER A 358 16.03 2.10 -12.78
N LEU A 359 16.97 1.49 -13.53
CA LEU A 359 17.14 0.04 -13.63
C LEU A 359 18.26 -0.44 -12.69
N ARG A 360 19.45 0.13 -12.81
CA ARG A 360 20.66 -0.32 -12.11
C ARG A 360 20.65 -0.04 -10.61
N CYS A 361 20.06 1.08 -10.16
CA CYS A 361 19.98 1.47 -8.76
C CYS A 361 18.64 1.07 -8.11
N MET A 362 17.81 0.28 -8.78
CA MET A 362 16.54 -0.19 -8.25
C MET A 362 16.67 -0.93 -6.91
N PRO A 363 17.69 -1.82 -6.69
CA PRO A 363 17.82 -2.48 -5.38
C PRO A 363 18.07 -1.52 -4.23
N GLN A 364 18.81 -0.42 -4.46
CA GLN A 364 19.08 0.60 -3.44
C GLN A 364 17.82 1.42 -3.12
N VAL A 365 17.05 1.78 -4.14
CA VAL A 365 15.86 2.63 -3.99
C VAL A 365 14.68 1.85 -3.40
N HIS A 366 14.30 0.72 -4.00
CA HIS A 366 13.24 -0.13 -3.48
C HIS A 366 13.60 -0.65 -2.08
N GLY A 367 14.89 -1.02 -1.88
CA GLY A 367 15.38 -1.51 -0.60
C GLY A 367 15.26 -0.48 0.52
N ALA A 368 15.53 0.80 0.26
CA ALA A 368 15.35 1.85 1.24
C ALA A 368 13.86 2.00 1.66
N VAL A 369 12.93 1.83 0.72
CA VAL A 369 11.49 1.83 1.02
C VAL A 369 11.09 0.59 1.82
N ARG A 370 11.67 -0.60 1.52
CA ARG A 370 11.49 -1.83 2.33
C ARG A 370 12.00 -1.65 3.77
N ASP A 371 13.13 -0.97 3.95
CA ASP A 371 13.67 -0.70 5.28
C ASP A 371 12.75 0.28 6.06
N ALA A 372 12.18 1.29 5.40
CA ALA A 372 11.19 2.19 6.01
C ALA A 372 9.91 1.44 6.41
N TRP A 373 9.40 0.57 5.53
CA TRP A 373 8.27 -0.32 5.82
C TRP A 373 8.56 -1.23 7.01
N ALA A 374 9.70 -1.90 7.04
CA ALA A 374 10.08 -2.81 8.12
C ALA A 374 10.22 -2.09 9.47
N GLN A 375 10.76 -0.86 9.47
CA GLN A 375 10.83 -0.01 10.66
C GLN A 375 9.43 0.32 11.19
N ALA A 376 8.51 0.73 10.32
CA ALA A 376 7.14 1.04 10.69
C ALA A 376 6.41 -0.21 11.22
N CYS A 377 6.59 -1.37 10.59
CA CYS A 377 6.03 -2.63 11.04
C CYS A 377 6.43 -2.97 12.48
N ARG A 378 7.69 -2.74 12.87
CA ARG A 378 8.13 -2.96 14.26
C ARG A 378 7.38 -2.08 15.27
N VAL A 379 7.11 -0.83 14.90
CA VAL A 379 6.32 0.08 15.75
C VAL A 379 4.88 -0.42 15.87
N ILE A 380 4.26 -0.82 14.76
CA ILE A 380 2.91 -1.39 14.74
C ILE A 380 2.81 -2.65 15.60
N ASP A 381 3.76 -3.58 15.47
CA ASP A 381 3.75 -4.85 16.21
C ASP A 381 3.84 -4.64 17.74
N ILE A 382 4.55 -3.62 18.19
CA ILE A 382 4.58 -3.22 19.61
C ILE A 382 3.24 -2.61 20.01
N GLU A 383 2.73 -1.66 19.25
CA GLU A 383 1.52 -0.90 19.58
C GLU A 383 0.26 -1.78 19.59
N LEU A 384 0.17 -2.80 18.72
CA LEU A 384 -0.94 -3.76 18.68
C LEU A 384 -1.17 -4.47 20.02
N ASN A 385 -0.13 -4.61 20.83
CA ASN A 385 -0.14 -5.32 22.12
C ASN A 385 0.15 -4.38 23.30
N SER A 386 -0.02 -3.08 23.12
CA SER A 386 0.24 -2.06 24.13
C SER A 386 -1.04 -1.59 24.83
N VAL A 387 -0.88 -1.03 26.02
CA VAL A 387 -1.93 -0.26 26.69
C VAL A 387 -1.79 1.19 26.30
N THR A 388 -2.78 1.74 25.60
CA THR A 388 -2.76 3.10 25.06
C THR A 388 -3.81 4.01 25.72
N ASP A 389 -4.19 3.72 26.96
CA ASP A 389 -5.20 4.41 27.77
C ASP A 389 -4.58 5.34 28.81
N ASN A 390 -5.41 6.13 29.49
CA ASN A 390 -5.09 6.98 30.63
C ASN A 390 -6.36 7.29 31.45
N PRO A 391 -6.28 7.30 32.80
CA PRO A 391 -5.19 6.81 33.63
C PRO A 391 -5.04 5.28 33.56
N LEU A 392 -3.84 4.81 33.90
CA LEU A 392 -3.51 3.39 33.97
C LEU A 392 -3.79 2.83 35.37
N ILE A 393 -4.40 1.64 35.44
CA ILE A 393 -4.81 1.00 36.68
C ILE A 393 -3.84 -0.16 36.99
N PHE A 394 -3.31 -0.18 38.21
CA PHE A 394 -2.39 -1.21 38.74
C PHE A 394 -2.96 -1.85 40.01
N PRO A 395 -3.97 -2.73 39.90
CA PRO A 395 -4.64 -3.31 41.06
C PRO A 395 -3.72 -4.17 41.93
N ASP A 396 -2.69 -4.76 41.32
CA ASP A 396 -1.75 -5.65 42.02
C ASP A 396 -0.67 -4.89 42.82
N ASN A 397 -0.65 -3.56 42.77
CA ASN A 397 0.23 -2.68 43.55
C ASN A 397 -0.38 -2.32 44.92
N GLY A 398 -1.02 -3.32 45.56
CA GLY A 398 -1.85 -3.14 46.76
C GLY A 398 -1.12 -2.65 48.03
N ASP A 399 0.22 -2.77 48.07
CA ASP A 399 1.05 -2.26 49.19
C ASP A 399 1.45 -0.78 49.01
N ALA A 400 1.04 -0.15 47.88
CA ALA A 400 1.31 1.26 47.65
C ALA A 400 0.55 2.12 48.65
N PRO A 401 1.24 3.06 49.37
CA PRO A 401 0.62 3.84 50.46
C PRO A 401 -0.37 4.89 49.94
N PHE A 402 -0.32 5.23 48.66
CA PHE A 402 -1.17 6.25 48.03
C PHE A 402 -1.84 5.72 46.78
N ILE A 403 -3.05 6.18 46.51
CA ILE A 403 -3.81 5.81 45.32
C ILE A 403 -3.09 6.20 44.02
N GLU A 404 -2.32 7.27 44.02
CA GLU A 404 -1.53 7.74 42.88
C GLU A 404 -0.49 6.72 42.42
N GLU A 405 -0.12 5.75 43.25
CA GLU A 405 0.76 4.65 42.90
C GLU A 405 0.01 3.47 42.21
N GLN A 406 -1.32 3.46 42.30
CA GLN A 406 -2.18 2.43 41.73
C GLN A 406 -3.01 2.93 40.53
N VAL A 407 -3.25 4.24 40.45
CA VAL A 407 -3.96 4.90 39.36
C VAL A 407 -3.08 6.03 38.82
N ILE A 408 -2.35 5.72 37.75
CA ILE A 408 -1.28 6.59 37.26
C ILE A 408 -1.74 7.35 36.01
N SER A 409 -1.73 8.68 36.08
CA SER A 409 -1.89 9.51 34.88
C SER A 409 -0.57 9.59 34.11
N ALA A 410 -0.59 9.14 32.86
CA ALA A 410 0.59 9.04 31.99
C ALA A 410 0.24 9.37 30.55
N GLY A 411 1.23 9.44 29.66
CA GLY A 411 1.09 9.80 28.25
C GLY A 411 0.94 8.61 27.28
N HIS A 412 0.45 7.46 27.72
CA HIS A 412 0.37 6.23 26.90
C HIS A 412 -0.59 6.32 25.69
N PHE A 413 -1.46 7.30 25.69
CA PHE A 413 -2.35 7.63 24.59
C PHE A 413 -1.65 8.39 23.46
N HIS A 414 -0.43 8.92 23.67
CA HIS A 414 0.19 9.86 22.74
C HIS A 414 0.69 9.17 21.47
N GLY A 415 0.13 9.53 20.31
CA GLY A 415 0.35 8.85 19.02
C GLY A 415 1.68 9.14 18.34
N MET A 416 2.66 9.84 18.96
CA MET A 416 3.90 10.24 18.30
C MET A 416 4.74 9.06 17.76
N PRO A 417 4.85 7.90 18.44
CA PRO A 417 5.57 6.76 17.85
C PRO A 417 5.01 6.32 16.50
N LEU A 418 3.68 6.25 16.39
CA LEU A 418 2.98 5.93 15.12
C LEU A 418 3.13 7.06 14.10
N ALA A 419 2.98 8.32 14.54
CA ALA A 419 3.08 9.48 13.66
C ALA A 419 4.43 9.55 12.96
N LEU A 420 5.54 9.41 13.68
CA LEU A 420 6.89 9.42 13.08
C LEU A 420 7.15 8.19 12.20
N ALA A 421 6.69 7.01 12.59
CA ALA A 421 6.80 5.82 11.76
C ALA A 421 6.08 5.99 10.42
N MET A 422 4.87 6.53 10.45
CA MET A 422 4.08 6.78 9.23
C MET A 422 4.60 7.97 8.43
N SER A 423 5.18 9.01 9.05
CA SER A 423 5.89 10.08 8.35
C SER A 423 7.07 9.55 7.54
N TYR A 424 7.83 8.61 8.09
CA TYR A 424 8.94 7.98 7.38
C TYR A 424 8.48 7.18 6.17
N VAL A 425 7.44 6.36 6.32
CA VAL A 425 6.82 5.64 5.19
C VAL A 425 6.29 6.63 4.15
N LYS A 426 5.54 7.65 4.58
CA LYS A 426 4.94 8.67 3.72
C LYS A 426 5.97 9.37 2.82
N ALA A 427 7.15 9.69 3.36
CA ALA A 427 8.25 10.27 2.59
C ALA A 427 8.88 9.28 1.60
N ALA A 428 8.79 7.98 1.85
CA ALA A 428 9.38 6.95 0.99
C ALA A 428 8.50 6.61 -0.23
N LEU A 429 7.17 6.78 -0.16
CA LEU A 429 6.24 6.38 -1.23
C LEU A 429 6.49 7.10 -2.56
N PRO A 430 6.65 8.44 -2.64
CA PRO A 430 6.92 9.12 -3.91
C PRO A 430 8.28 8.75 -4.48
N VAL A 431 9.24 8.31 -3.68
CA VAL A 431 10.53 7.82 -4.16
C VAL A 431 10.36 6.52 -4.95
N LEU A 432 9.55 5.58 -4.43
CA LEU A 432 9.22 4.34 -5.13
C LEU A 432 8.40 4.61 -6.41
N ALA A 433 7.42 5.49 -6.34
CA ALA A 433 6.61 5.89 -7.49
C ALA A 433 7.45 6.58 -8.57
N SER A 434 8.36 7.47 -8.18
CA SER A 434 9.23 8.20 -9.11
C SER A 434 10.16 7.28 -9.88
N ILE A 435 10.82 6.32 -9.24
CA ILE A 435 11.71 5.40 -9.95
C ILE A 435 10.94 4.49 -10.93
N SER A 436 9.71 4.11 -10.58
CA SER A 436 8.79 3.37 -11.46
C SER A 436 8.43 4.19 -12.70
N GLU A 437 8.00 5.43 -12.51
CA GLU A 437 7.67 6.35 -13.61
C GLU A 437 8.88 6.60 -14.52
N ARG A 438 10.09 6.74 -13.96
CA ARG A 438 11.31 6.90 -14.77
C ARG A 438 11.60 5.67 -15.64
N ARG A 439 11.30 4.47 -15.20
CA ARG A 439 11.40 3.25 -16.01
C ARG A 439 10.35 3.23 -17.12
N LEU A 440 9.10 3.59 -16.79
CA LEU A 440 8.04 3.73 -17.78
C LEU A 440 8.41 4.75 -18.86
N ASN A 441 8.87 5.95 -18.47
CA ASN A 441 9.33 6.98 -19.42
C ASN A 441 10.38 6.42 -20.38
N LYS A 442 11.37 5.68 -19.85
CA LYS A 442 12.41 5.11 -20.70
C LYS A 442 11.89 4.11 -21.73
N LEU A 443 10.84 3.36 -21.43
CA LEU A 443 10.23 2.44 -22.38
C LEU A 443 9.55 3.14 -23.55
N VAL A 444 8.93 4.29 -23.30
CA VAL A 444 8.17 5.03 -24.33
C VAL A 444 9.00 6.02 -25.11
N ASP A 445 10.12 6.51 -24.55
CA ASP A 445 11.00 7.50 -25.16
C ASP A 445 11.95 6.84 -26.18
N PRO A 446 11.82 7.16 -27.48
CA PRO A 446 12.65 6.58 -28.53
C PRO A 446 14.16 6.86 -28.38
N ALA A 447 14.54 7.92 -27.67
CA ALA A 447 15.94 8.23 -27.39
C ALA A 447 16.56 7.32 -26.34
N THR A 448 15.76 6.65 -25.52
CA THR A 448 16.23 5.89 -24.36
C THR A 448 15.77 4.44 -24.28
N ASN A 449 14.90 3.97 -25.19
CA ASN A 449 14.25 2.66 -25.11
C ASN A 449 15.05 1.51 -25.77
N ASP A 450 16.31 1.75 -26.12
CA ASP A 450 17.22 0.75 -26.68
C ASP A 450 16.63 0.02 -27.93
N GLY A 451 16.09 0.80 -28.87
CA GLY A 451 15.63 0.29 -30.17
C GLY A 451 14.23 -0.29 -30.21
N LEU A 452 13.46 -0.16 -29.14
CA LEU A 452 12.02 -0.40 -29.18
C LEU A 452 11.30 0.68 -30.03
N PRO A 453 10.07 0.45 -30.53
CA PRO A 453 9.32 1.48 -31.24
C PRO A 453 9.04 2.69 -30.33
N ALA A 454 9.04 3.89 -30.90
CA ALA A 454 8.63 5.10 -30.20
C ALA A 454 7.21 4.93 -29.65
N PHE A 455 7.00 5.28 -28.38
CA PHE A 455 5.71 5.14 -27.69
C PHE A 455 5.10 3.73 -27.75
N LEU A 456 5.93 2.72 -28.03
CA LEU A 456 5.54 1.31 -28.18
C LEU A 456 4.43 1.08 -29.21
N THR A 457 4.43 1.84 -30.29
CA THR A 457 3.59 1.64 -31.46
C THR A 457 4.41 1.31 -32.70
N GLY A 458 4.00 0.30 -33.45
CA GLY A 458 4.69 -0.12 -34.68
C GLY A 458 4.18 0.56 -35.96
N ASN A 459 3.19 1.45 -35.84
CA ASN A 459 2.55 2.09 -37.00
C ASN A 459 3.41 3.21 -37.59
N GLU A 460 3.47 3.30 -38.93
CA GLU A 460 4.27 4.28 -39.66
C GLU A 460 3.48 5.52 -40.11
N ASP A 461 2.16 5.46 -40.13
CA ASP A 461 1.32 6.51 -40.73
C ASP A 461 1.15 7.75 -39.81
N GLY A 462 1.68 7.71 -38.60
CA GLY A 462 1.61 8.82 -37.65
C GLY A 462 0.24 9.05 -37.03
N THR A 463 -0.71 8.13 -37.25
CA THR A 463 -2.06 8.22 -36.67
C THR A 463 -2.15 7.66 -35.25
N ASP A 464 -1.18 6.83 -34.83
CA ASP A 464 -1.14 6.23 -33.51
C ASP A 464 -0.25 7.01 -32.55
N SER A 465 -0.73 7.25 -31.34
CA SER A 465 0.00 7.89 -30.23
C SER A 465 0.59 6.88 -29.22
N GLY A 466 0.10 5.65 -29.22
CA GLY A 466 0.58 4.58 -28.38
C GLY A 466 0.50 4.91 -26.88
N PHE A 467 1.57 4.60 -26.15
CA PHE A 467 1.66 4.75 -24.71
C PHE A 467 2.12 6.14 -24.24
N MET A 468 2.14 7.15 -25.11
CA MET A 468 2.62 8.51 -24.80
C MET A 468 1.94 9.07 -23.55
N ILE A 469 0.61 9.05 -23.48
CA ILE A 469 -0.18 9.66 -22.41
C ILE A 469 -0.19 8.78 -21.12
N VAL A 470 0.13 7.52 -21.22
CA VAL A 470 0.32 6.66 -20.03
C VAL A 470 1.43 7.22 -19.13
N GLN A 471 2.52 7.71 -19.72
CA GLN A 471 3.60 8.37 -18.99
C GLN A 471 3.13 9.67 -18.32
N TYR A 472 2.30 10.49 -18.99
CA TYR A 472 1.76 11.72 -18.41
C TYR A 472 0.93 11.43 -17.16
N THR A 473 0.09 10.40 -17.20
CA THR A 473 -0.72 9.99 -16.04
C THR A 473 0.17 9.54 -14.89
N ALA A 474 1.20 8.74 -15.15
CA ALA A 474 2.15 8.32 -14.12
C ALA A 474 2.91 9.52 -13.51
N ALA A 475 3.36 10.48 -14.34
CA ALA A 475 4.04 11.67 -13.87
C ALA A 475 3.13 12.57 -13.00
N ALA A 476 1.85 12.72 -13.37
CA ALA A 476 0.88 13.46 -12.57
C ALA A 476 0.66 12.82 -11.19
N LEU A 477 0.51 11.49 -11.13
CA LEU A 477 0.38 10.75 -9.88
C LEU A 477 1.63 10.87 -8.99
N VAL A 478 2.82 10.81 -9.57
CA VAL A 478 4.08 11.01 -8.83
C VAL A 478 4.16 12.42 -8.23
N ASN A 479 3.74 13.44 -8.97
CA ASN A 479 3.69 14.81 -8.45
C ASN A 479 2.70 14.94 -7.29
N ASP A 480 1.51 14.35 -7.40
CA ASP A 480 0.50 14.36 -6.34
C ASP A 480 1.00 13.62 -5.08
N LEU A 481 1.61 12.45 -5.24
CA LEU A 481 2.26 11.73 -4.14
C LEU A 481 3.34 12.57 -3.46
N ALA A 482 4.18 13.27 -4.23
CA ALA A 482 5.23 14.13 -3.70
C ALA A 482 4.68 15.31 -2.89
N THR A 483 3.59 15.93 -3.33
CA THR A 483 2.96 17.04 -2.60
C THR A 483 2.35 16.60 -1.27
N ARG A 484 1.84 15.35 -1.20
CA ARG A 484 1.29 14.75 0.04
C ARG A 484 2.35 14.17 0.98
N ALA A 485 3.59 14.04 0.55
CA ALA A 485 4.66 13.44 1.36
C ALA A 485 5.12 14.31 2.54
N HIS A 486 4.69 15.58 2.61
CA HIS A 486 5.08 16.47 3.70
C HIS A 486 4.53 15.96 5.04
N PRO A 487 5.37 15.80 6.09
CA PRO A 487 4.94 15.26 7.38
C PRO A 487 3.93 16.18 8.09
N ALA A 488 2.78 15.65 8.48
CA ALA A 488 1.81 16.35 9.31
C ALA A 488 2.27 16.38 10.78
N SER A 489 3.04 15.40 11.22
CA SER A 489 3.55 15.25 12.59
C SER A 489 4.45 16.39 13.08
N VAL A 490 5.01 17.18 12.16
CA VAL A 490 5.85 18.34 12.51
C VAL A 490 5.03 19.60 12.86
N TYR A 491 3.71 19.57 12.72
CA TYR A 491 2.81 20.68 13.01
C TYR A 491 1.93 20.39 14.22
N SER A 492 2.44 20.64 15.42
CA SER A 492 1.65 20.54 16.64
C SER A 492 0.83 21.81 16.86
N VAL A 493 -0.42 21.65 17.32
CA VAL A 493 -1.34 22.75 17.65
C VAL A 493 -1.93 22.48 19.04
N PRO A 494 -1.83 23.42 20.00
CA PRO A 494 -2.44 23.24 21.32
C PRO A 494 -3.97 23.07 21.23
N THR A 495 -4.50 22.14 22.01
CA THR A 495 -5.94 21.87 22.13
C THR A 495 -6.38 21.82 23.59
N SER A 496 -7.67 21.67 23.89
CA SER A 496 -8.21 21.55 25.25
C SER A 496 -7.78 22.66 26.19
N ALA A 497 -7.92 23.95 25.76
CA ALA A 497 -7.49 25.12 26.52
C ALA A 497 -6.01 25.07 26.98
N ASN A 498 -5.13 24.57 26.13
CA ASN A 498 -3.70 24.32 26.34
C ASN A 498 -3.37 23.18 27.32
N ALA A 499 -4.32 22.40 27.80
CA ALA A 499 -4.02 21.18 28.55
C ALA A 499 -3.34 20.11 27.69
N GLU A 500 -3.63 20.12 26.40
CA GLU A 500 -2.99 19.29 25.36
C GLU A 500 -2.11 20.21 24.50
N ASP A 501 -0.97 20.64 25.04
CA ASP A 501 -0.09 21.63 24.44
C ASP A 501 0.85 21.09 23.36
N HIS A 502 0.92 19.75 23.22
CA HIS A 502 1.67 19.05 22.18
C HIS A 502 0.90 17.83 21.68
N VAL A 503 0.61 17.78 20.36
CA VAL A 503 -0.18 16.73 19.72
C VAL A 503 0.61 16.06 18.59
N SER A 504 0.29 14.80 18.27
CA SER A 504 1.07 13.99 17.33
C SER A 504 0.68 14.15 15.86
N MET A 505 -0.56 14.50 15.55
CA MET A 505 -1.17 14.44 14.20
C MET A 505 -1.08 13.06 13.53
N GLY A 506 -0.93 11.99 14.34
CA GLY A 506 -0.72 10.61 13.85
C GLY A 506 -1.89 10.07 13.03
N ALA A 507 -3.12 10.48 13.33
CA ALA A 507 -4.30 10.13 12.57
C ALA A 507 -4.21 10.64 11.11
N ASN A 508 -3.75 11.89 10.92
CA ASN A 508 -3.53 12.44 9.57
C ASN A 508 -2.41 11.70 8.85
N GLU A 509 -1.29 11.38 9.53
CA GLU A 509 -0.18 10.64 8.91
C GLU A 509 -0.64 9.28 8.40
N ALA A 510 -1.29 8.49 9.25
CA ALA A 510 -1.76 7.16 8.89
C ALA A 510 -2.79 7.21 7.73
N ARG A 511 -3.73 8.16 7.77
CA ARG A 511 -4.72 8.36 6.71
C ARG A 511 -4.07 8.75 5.39
N HIS A 512 -3.14 9.71 5.38
CA HIS A 512 -2.44 10.11 4.17
C HIS A 512 -1.68 8.93 3.55
N VAL A 513 -1.00 8.12 4.36
CA VAL A 513 -0.30 6.92 3.85
C VAL A 513 -1.28 5.94 3.22
N LEU A 514 -2.44 5.68 3.87
CA LEU A 514 -3.45 4.76 3.32
C LEU A 514 -4.01 5.26 1.97
N GLU A 515 -4.29 6.56 1.85
CA GLU A 515 -4.75 7.17 0.60
C GLU A 515 -3.68 7.10 -0.51
N MET A 516 -2.41 7.35 -0.17
CA MET A 516 -1.30 7.30 -1.11
C MET A 516 -1.03 5.89 -1.66
N MET A 517 -1.47 4.82 -0.97
CA MET A 517 -1.34 3.45 -1.48
C MET A 517 -2.10 3.22 -2.78
N GLU A 518 -3.23 3.89 -2.98
CA GLU A 518 -4.00 3.77 -4.21
C GLU A 518 -3.23 4.34 -5.40
N ASP A 519 -2.72 5.56 -5.26
CA ASP A 519 -1.97 6.23 -6.32
C ASP A 519 -0.63 5.53 -6.62
N LEU A 520 0.06 5.04 -5.60
CA LEU A 520 1.25 4.21 -5.81
C LEU A 520 0.90 2.95 -6.62
N GLY A 521 -0.19 2.28 -6.26
CA GLY A 521 -0.69 1.11 -7.00
C GLY A 521 -1.00 1.44 -8.46
N HIS A 522 -1.55 2.62 -8.75
CA HIS A 522 -1.80 3.11 -10.11
C HIS A 522 -0.50 3.32 -10.90
N VAL A 523 0.51 3.96 -10.30
CA VAL A 523 1.83 4.15 -10.97
C VAL A 523 2.45 2.81 -11.33
N LEU A 524 2.46 1.84 -10.40
CA LEU A 524 3.01 0.50 -10.66
C LEU A 524 2.21 -0.26 -11.73
N ALA A 525 0.89 -0.11 -11.75
CA ALA A 525 0.03 -0.67 -12.77
C ALA A 525 0.34 -0.12 -14.17
N LEU A 526 0.56 1.20 -14.28
CA LEU A 526 0.93 1.85 -15.54
C LEU A 526 2.31 1.39 -16.03
N GLU A 527 3.29 1.18 -15.13
CA GLU A 527 4.57 0.59 -15.51
C GLU A 527 4.39 -0.84 -16.03
N LEU A 528 3.65 -1.70 -15.32
CA LEU A 528 3.38 -3.09 -15.74
C LEU A 528 2.67 -3.14 -17.10
N TYR A 529 1.68 -2.28 -17.33
CA TYR A 529 0.96 -2.18 -18.59
C TYR A 529 1.90 -1.83 -19.75
N THR A 530 2.76 -0.84 -19.54
CA THR A 530 3.76 -0.39 -20.52
C THR A 530 4.85 -1.45 -20.73
N ALA A 531 5.36 -2.04 -19.64
CA ALA A 531 6.40 -3.05 -19.70
C ALA A 531 5.94 -4.34 -20.39
N ALA A 532 4.67 -4.74 -20.21
CA ALA A 532 4.11 -5.88 -20.93
C ALA A 532 4.10 -5.66 -22.45
N GLN A 533 3.71 -4.46 -22.92
CA GLN A 533 3.75 -4.10 -24.34
C GLN A 533 5.19 -4.09 -24.88
N ALA A 534 6.11 -3.53 -24.11
CA ALA A 534 7.52 -3.47 -24.48
C ALA A 534 8.17 -4.85 -24.52
N LEU A 535 7.82 -5.74 -23.59
CA LEU A 535 8.30 -7.11 -23.52
C LEU A 535 7.87 -7.92 -24.73
N ASP A 536 6.62 -7.79 -25.18
CA ASP A 536 6.15 -8.45 -26.41
C ASP A 536 6.98 -8.01 -27.62
N TYR A 537 7.22 -6.70 -27.77
CA TYR A 537 8.08 -6.21 -28.85
C TYR A 537 9.50 -6.76 -28.74
N ARG A 538 10.13 -6.73 -27.57
CA ARG A 538 11.50 -7.21 -27.37
C ARG A 538 11.63 -8.68 -27.72
N GLN A 539 10.75 -9.52 -27.22
CA GLN A 539 10.77 -10.94 -27.49
C GLN A 539 10.54 -11.24 -29.00
N GLU A 540 9.58 -10.55 -29.61
CA GLU A 540 9.31 -10.75 -31.04
C GLU A 540 10.49 -10.30 -31.90
N MET A 541 11.10 -9.15 -31.61
CA MET A 541 12.26 -8.64 -32.34
C MET A 541 13.42 -9.65 -32.32
N LEU A 542 13.79 -10.15 -31.14
CA LEU A 542 14.90 -11.10 -30.97
C LEU A 542 14.59 -12.44 -31.62
N ASN A 543 13.40 -12.99 -31.40
CA ASN A 543 13.02 -14.28 -31.99
C ASN A 543 12.81 -14.19 -33.50
N ALA A 544 12.31 -13.06 -34.03
CA ALA A 544 12.23 -12.82 -35.45
C ALA A 544 13.61 -12.75 -36.12
N ALA A 545 14.54 -12.01 -35.52
CA ALA A 545 15.92 -11.95 -35.99
C ALA A 545 16.60 -13.34 -35.99
N ARG A 546 16.39 -14.11 -34.91
CA ARG A 546 16.89 -15.50 -34.81
C ARG A 546 16.31 -16.40 -35.90
N ARG A 547 14.98 -16.38 -36.11
CA ARG A 547 14.33 -17.15 -37.17
C ARG A 547 14.91 -16.82 -38.56
N LEU A 548 15.11 -15.55 -38.83
CA LEU A 548 15.70 -15.10 -40.09
C LEU A 548 17.15 -15.58 -40.24
N ALA A 549 17.96 -15.48 -39.20
CA ALA A 549 19.34 -15.95 -39.19
C ALA A 549 19.42 -17.47 -39.41
N THR A 550 18.53 -18.24 -38.79
CA THR A 550 18.50 -19.72 -38.90
C THR A 550 18.06 -20.18 -40.27
N ARG A 551 17.12 -19.48 -40.92
CA ARG A 551 16.61 -19.84 -42.25
C ARG A 551 17.67 -19.76 -43.35
N GLY A 552 18.70 -18.95 -43.18
CA GLY A 552 19.70 -18.66 -44.20
C GLY A 552 19.19 -17.62 -45.23
N GLY A 553 20.04 -17.29 -46.22
CA GLY A 553 19.71 -16.24 -47.20
C GLY A 553 19.93 -14.83 -46.71
N TRP A 554 20.37 -14.63 -45.44
CA TRP A 554 20.71 -13.34 -44.87
C TRP A 554 21.86 -12.62 -45.58
N GLN A 555 22.73 -13.36 -46.28
CA GLN A 555 23.78 -12.78 -47.14
C GLN A 555 23.16 -11.92 -48.25
N ALA A 556 22.08 -12.37 -48.85
CA ALA A 556 21.34 -11.62 -49.86
C ALA A 556 20.66 -10.38 -49.24
N LEU A 557 20.18 -10.46 -47.99
CA LEU A 557 19.63 -9.32 -47.24
C LEU A 557 20.71 -8.31 -46.88
N ALA A 558 21.88 -8.78 -46.41
CA ALA A 558 23.02 -7.89 -46.11
C ALA A 558 23.50 -7.16 -47.36
N ALA A 559 23.49 -7.82 -48.52
CA ALA A 559 23.85 -7.20 -49.80
C ALA A 559 22.87 -6.11 -50.27
N LYS A 560 21.65 -6.09 -49.74
CA LYS A 560 20.59 -5.09 -50.05
C LYS A 560 20.62 -3.87 -49.13
N VAL A 561 21.50 -3.84 -48.12
CA VAL A 561 21.65 -2.65 -47.28
C VAL A 561 22.13 -1.49 -48.14
N ALA A 562 21.35 -0.41 -48.24
CA ALA A 562 21.80 0.78 -48.93
C ALA A 562 23.06 1.31 -48.21
N ASN A 563 24.03 1.75 -48.99
CA ASN A 563 25.34 2.17 -48.52
C ASN A 563 26.21 1.05 -47.88
N ALA A 564 25.80 -0.22 -47.91
CA ALA A 564 26.71 -1.28 -47.60
C ALA A 564 27.92 -1.20 -48.56
N PRO A 565 29.17 -1.34 -48.04
CA PRO A 565 30.33 -1.39 -48.90
C PRO A 565 30.14 -2.50 -49.97
N ARG A 566 30.23 -2.16 -51.25
CA ARG A 566 30.12 -3.14 -52.35
C ARG A 566 31.40 -3.94 -52.46
N GLU A 567 31.29 -5.11 -53.04
CA GLU A 567 32.45 -5.92 -53.33
C GLU A 567 33.54 -5.12 -54.06
N GLY A 568 34.76 -5.15 -53.53
CA GLY A 568 35.88 -4.34 -54.03
C GLY A 568 36.03 -2.97 -53.37
N GLN A 569 35.09 -2.52 -52.54
CA GLN A 569 35.20 -1.27 -51.78
C GLN A 569 35.91 -1.49 -50.43
N PRO A 570 36.59 -0.44 -49.87
CA PRO A 570 37.09 -0.45 -48.50
C PRO A 570 36.02 -0.88 -47.52
N HIS A 571 36.36 -1.66 -46.51
CA HIS A 571 35.49 -2.16 -45.46
C HIS A 571 34.42 -3.21 -45.88
N HIS A 572 34.28 -3.61 -47.15
CA HIS A 572 33.31 -4.62 -47.57
C HIS A 572 33.50 -5.94 -46.79
N ALA A 573 34.75 -6.44 -46.74
CA ALA A 573 35.09 -7.67 -46.02
C ALA A 573 34.75 -7.62 -44.53
N GLN A 574 35.02 -6.47 -43.91
CA GLN A 574 34.67 -6.24 -42.51
C GLN A 574 33.16 -6.25 -42.27
N PHE A 575 32.43 -5.54 -43.10
CA PHE A 575 30.96 -5.50 -43.03
C PHE A 575 30.33 -6.90 -43.18
N VAL A 576 30.76 -7.66 -44.18
CA VAL A 576 30.29 -9.04 -44.37
C VAL A 576 30.64 -9.92 -43.18
N THR A 577 31.83 -9.78 -42.62
CA THR A 577 32.25 -10.53 -41.42
C THR A 577 31.39 -10.20 -40.22
N GLU A 578 31.10 -8.94 -39.97
CA GLU A 578 30.26 -8.47 -38.85
C GLU A 578 28.83 -9.00 -38.95
N VAL A 579 28.20 -8.94 -40.14
CA VAL A 579 26.87 -9.49 -40.38
C VAL A 579 26.87 -11.03 -40.25
N GLN A 580 27.93 -11.72 -40.71
CA GLN A 580 28.07 -13.17 -40.54
C GLN A 580 28.16 -13.57 -39.08
N GLN A 581 28.98 -12.85 -38.28
CA GLN A 581 29.12 -13.12 -36.84
C GLN A 581 27.80 -12.90 -36.10
N LEU A 582 27.08 -11.81 -36.41
CA LEU A 582 25.79 -11.50 -35.83
C LEU A 582 24.73 -12.58 -36.17
N ALA A 583 24.62 -12.96 -37.42
CA ALA A 583 23.69 -14.00 -37.86
C ALA A 583 24.04 -15.37 -37.24
N ALA A 584 25.32 -15.74 -37.18
CA ALA A 584 25.75 -16.97 -36.54
C ALA A 584 25.43 -17.00 -35.03
N ALA A 585 25.66 -15.90 -34.33
CA ALA A 585 25.33 -15.77 -32.90
C ALA A 585 23.81 -15.87 -32.65
N LEU A 586 22.99 -15.22 -33.47
CA LEU A 586 21.53 -15.30 -33.38
C LEU A 586 21.02 -16.68 -33.73
N ALA A 587 21.55 -17.33 -34.79
CA ALA A 587 21.16 -18.69 -35.18
C ALA A 587 21.52 -19.74 -34.12
N GLY A 588 22.64 -19.56 -33.43
CA GLY A 588 23.10 -20.42 -32.34
C GLY A 588 22.39 -20.20 -31.01
N ALA A 589 21.66 -19.09 -30.85
CA ALA A 589 20.92 -18.81 -29.64
C ALA A 589 19.66 -19.70 -29.54
N GLY A 590 19.27 -20.02 -28.31
CA GLY A 590 17.94 -20.58 -28.02
C GLY A 590 16.83 -19.56 -28.21
N ASP A 591 15.58 -19.94 -27.87
CA ASP A 591 14.47 -19.00 -27.87
C ASP A 591 14.69 -17.91 -26.82
N PHE A 592 14.39 -16.68 -27.20
CA PHE A 592 14.46 -15.53 -26.30
C PHE A 592 13.16 -15.42 -25.51
N HIS A 593 13.27 -15.46 -24.19
CA HIS A 593 12.13 -15.39 -23.28
C HIS A 593 12.50 -14.66 -21.96
N ALA A 594 11.51 -14.04 -21.36
CA ALA A 594 11.63 -13.41 -20.03
C ALA A 594 11.79 -14.46 -18.92
N GLY A 595 12.16 -14.06 -17.74
CA GLY A 595 12.22 -14.92 -16.56
C GLY A 595 10.89 -15.60 -16.26
N THR A 596 10.91 -16.81 -15.67
CA THR A 596 9.70 -17.63 -15.48
C THR A 596 8.60 -16.87 -14.75
N ARG A 597 8.91 -16.19 -13.65
CA ARG A 597 7.91 -15.44 -12.88
C ARG A 597 7.39 -14.19 -13.61
N VAL A 598 8.24 -13.54 -14.39
CA VAL A 598 7.84 -12.45 -15.29
C VAL A 598 6.88 -12.96 -16.36
N ARG A 599 7.15 -14.13 -16.97
CA ARG A 599 6.24 -14.78 -17.96
C ARG A 599 4.88 -15.11 -17.36
N GLU A 600 4.84 -15.63 -16.12
CA GLU A 600 3.59 -15.93 -15.41
C GLU A 600 2.74 -14.66 -15.25
N ALA A 601 3.32 -13.59 -14.74
CA ALA A 601 2.64 -12.30 -14.57
C ALA A 601 2.21 -11.68 -15.92
N HIS A 602 3.10 -11.73 -16.93
CA HIS A 602 2.80 -11.28 -18.29
C HIS A 602 1.63 -12.08 -18.89
N ALA A 603 1.60 -13.39 -18.71
CA ALA A 603 0.50 -14.24 -19.19
C ALA A 603 -0.83 -13.92 -18.49
N ILE A 604 -0.80 -13.56 -17.19
CA ILE A 604 -1.99 -13.07 -16.50
C ILE A 604 -2.47 -11.77 -17.13
N LEU A 605 -1.58 -10.79 -17.32
CA LEU A 605 -1.93 -9.53 -17.98
C LEU A 605 -2.54 -9.78 -19.37
N ARG A 606 -1.92 -10.64 -20.18
CA ARG A 606 -2.35 -10.92 -21.56
C ARG A 606 -3.66 -11.72 -21.66
N ARG A 607 -4.09 -12.41 -20.61
CA ARG A 607 -5.45 -12.99 -20.56
C ARG A 607 -6.55 -11.92 -20.46
N HIS A 608 -6.22 -10.76 -19.90
CA HIS A 608 -7.18 -9.66 -19.67
C HIS A 608 -7.02 -8.51 -20.67
N ILE A 609 -5.80 -8.27 -21.14
CA ILE A 609 -5.45 -7.11 -21.97
C ILE A 609 -4.66 -7.58 -23.18
N GLY A 610 -5.24 -7.46 -24.37
CA GLY A 610 -4.57 -7.81 -25.62
C GLY A 610 -3.39 -6.88 -25.93
N PHE A 611 -2.45 -7.39 -26.73
CA PHE A 611 -1.40 -6.56 -27.32
C PHE A 611 -2.03 -5.41 -28.15
N MET A 612 -1.46 -4.21 -28.07
CA MET A 612 -1.96 -3.06 -28.80
C MET A 612 -1.21 -2.92 -30.15
N HIS A 613 -1.86 -3.35 -31.22
CA HIS A 613 -1.35 -3.23 -32.59
C HIS A 613 -1.58 -1.84 -33.16
N ARG A 614 -2.68 -1.23 -32.83
CA ARG A 614 -3.16 0.09 -33.20
C ARG A 614 -3.78 0.78 -31.98
N ASP A 615 -3.85 2.10 -31.99
CA ASP A 615 -4.52 2.87 -30.95
C ASP A 615 -5.96 2.40 -30.76
N ARG A 616 -6.34 2.26 -29.49
CA ARG A 616 -7.70 1.93 -29.05
C ARG A 616 -7.99 2.61 -27.72
N ALA A 617 -9.23 2.62 -27.27
CA ALA A 617 -9.58 3.10 -25.95
C ALA A 617 -8.82 2.31 -24.87
N MET A 618 -7.99 3.00 -24.09
CA MET A 618 -7.09 2.39 -23.09
C MET A 618 -7.67 2.42 -21.67
N ASP A 619 -8.74 3.18 -21.42
CA ASP A 619 -9.33 3.36 -20.09
C ASP A 619 -9.76 2.03 -19.44
N GLY A 620 -10.32 1.11 -20.22
CA GLY A 620 -10.67 -0.24 -19.79
C GLY A 620 -9.45 -1.08 -19.40
N ASP A 621 -8.41 -1.01 -20.22
CA ASP A 621 -7.14 -1.70 -19.97
C ASP A 621 -6.50 -1.19 -18.67
N VAL A 622 -6.41 0.12 -18.49
CA VAL A 622 -5.85 0.75 -17.29
C VAL A 622 -6.62 0.34 -16.04
N ARG A 623 -7.95 0.44 -16.05
CA ARG A 623 -8.77 -0.03 -14.91
C ARG A 623 -8.51 -1.50 -14.58
N THR A 624 -8.37 -2.33 -15.60
CA THR A 624 -8.12 -3.78 -15.42
C THR A 624 -6.76 -4.02 -14.77
N VAL A 625 -5.69 -3.38 -15.24
CA VAL A 625 -4.34 -3.54 -14.62
C VAL A 625 -4.34 -3.02 -13.20
N CYS A 626 -4.94 -1.86 -12.94
CA CYS A 626 -5.08 -1.32 -11.59
C CYS A 626 -5.81 -2.30 -10.65
N ALA A 627 -6.89 -2.91 -11.11
CA ALA A 627 -7.61 -3.92 -10.34
C ALA A 627 -6.76 -5.17 -10.06
N LEU A 628 -6.01 -5.67 -11.05
CA LEU A 628 -5.11 -6.82 -10.87
C LEU A 628 -4.00 -6.52 -9.84
N VAL A 629 -3.43 -5.32 -9.86
CA VAL A 629 -2.43 -4.87 -8.88
C VAL A 629 -3.06 -4.79 -7.48
N GLN A 630 -4.21 -4.14 -7.36
CA GLN A 630 -4.89 -3.97 -6.06
C GLN A 630 -5.31 -5.31 -5.44
N GLN A 631 -5.69 -6.29 -6.26
CA GLN A 631 -6.07 -7.63 -5.83
C GLN A 631 -4.87 -8.55 -5.55
N GLY A 632 -3.64 -8.12 -5.88
CA GLY A 632 -2.44 -8.96 -5.79
C GLY A 632 -2.44 -10.13 -6.78
N ALA A 633 -3.25 -10.07 -7.85
CA ALA A 633 -3.45 -11.16 -8.80
C ALA A 633 -2.22 -11.44 -9.69
N LEU A 634 -1.27 -10.51 -9.75
CA LEU A 634 -0.03 -10.64 -10.53
C LEU A 634 1.11 -11.28 -9.74
N ARG A 635 0.91 -11.59 -8.46
CA ARG A 635 1.92 -12.28 -7.65
C ARG A 635 2.15 -13.68 -8.22
N PRO A 636 3.42 -14.05 -8.46
CA PRO A 636 3.75 -15.43 -8.75
C PRO A 636 3.30 -16.33 -7.59
N ALA A 637 2.79 -17.51 -7.87
CA ALA A 637 2.51 -18.49 -6.82
C ALA A 637 3.79 -18.78 -6.03
N ALA A 638 3.67 -18.82 -4.70
CA ALA A 638 4.78 -19.02 -3.78
C ALA A 638 5.52 -20.34 -4.04
#